data_dc096c6b1bc1039caed6d9ca5a1569fa
#
_entry.id   dc096c6b1bc1039caed6d9ca5a1569fa
#
_cell.length_a   1.000
_cell.length_b   1.000
_cell.length_c   1.000
_cell.angle_alpha   90.00
_cell.angle_beta   90.00
_cell.angle_gamma   90.00
#
_symmetry.space_group_name_H-M   'P 1'
#
loop_
_entity.id
_entity.type
_entity.pdbx_description
1 polymer ?
#
loop_
_entity_poly.entity_id
_entity_poly.type
_entity_poly.pdbx_seq_one_letter_code
_entity_poly.pdbx_strand_id
1 'polypeptide(L)'
;VSLALPPWLAHALRAQRGPIPWNAVVRGALSAGPILLVAVLADRTSLGVVAAIAAMLAGINDRPGSRRVSVKRIGVPALAGAVGMFVGTTAGEHIGAVPLTVLLTLVGLVAGGVSAVGPVASGAGTQLLVASAIGAGMPLPEEGGLRAVVYLGGACWLLALRLVLPTPGALVGDFRFDGERAAVAEVYDAVAALLDAAGSENAIARRVALTAALDHAQDALTGPRLRRYASSSAERRLHAQYAAALPLAEAATALAWAEEAVPGRASAGPRRLAVAVRENTHTGPLPAPARSAPALRALDDALLRAADAFDRGRGGDLHKRRLTVRGVLRSVFGAGGREYGLRVALCFGASVAVAQALHHSHWYGEHQHWYWLPATTVFLVKPDLGPLVSRVLCRAAGTVLGALVFAGFALVLPRPEGLIALVAVSGALIPVATRHFAAQTAVVTVLVLALVMVGGEPQASAGRITETLLACAIVLLVGHLPMPGQRGGGVRSRLAAASGAAEAYLTHVLRETERPGPRETARPVLRQTARPVPRGVGSVVRETPTDDARARRWTLRREAYRALAEARTSIALAAAELPALARHSEGADEIVAVLEGIVDTTTACAVHLDDSGRLAPEQVKRLTELLGELGRLDEGRGRVGVRLPDVPLAG
;
A
#
# COMPACT_ATOMS: atom_id res chain seq x y z
N VAL A 1 1.18 -38.25 8.33
CA VAL A 1 2.09 -37.37 7.56
C VAL A 1 1.22 -36.29 6.96
N SER A 2 1.12 -35.11 7.59
CA SER A 2 0.50 -33.94 6.96
C SER A 2 1.42 -33.51 5.80
N LEU A 3 0.97 -33.73 4.57
CA LEU A 3 1.64 -33.22 3.37
C LEU A 3 1.62 -31.68 3.45
N ALA A 4 2.68 -31.11 4.02
CA ALA A 4 2.85 -29.67 4.02
C ALA A 4 3.02 -29.21 2.57
N LEU A 5 2.07 -28.41 2.07
CA LEU A 5 2.14 -27.85 0.73
C LEU A 5 3.42 -26.99 0.58
N PRO A 6 4.10 -27.06 -0.56
CA PRO A 6 5.23 -26.18 -0.84
C PRO A 6 4.86 -24.71 -0.58
N PRO A 7 5.75 -23.87 -0.02
CA PRO A 7 5.44 -22.48 0.36
C PRO A 7 4.83 -21.65 -0.78
N TRP A 8 5.34 -21.80 -2.01
CA TRP A 8 4.81 -21.13 -3.19
C TRP A 8 3.38 -21.54 -3.55
N LEU A 9 3.04 -22.84 -3.35
CA LEU A 9 1.68 -23.34 -3.62
C LEU A 9 0.72 -22.91 -2.51
N ALA A 10 1.15 -22.98 -1.25
CA ALA A 10 0.38 -22.47 -0.12
C ALA A 10 0.07 -20.96 -0.29
N HIS A 11 1.04 -20.18 -0.81
CA HIS A 11 0.83 -18.76 -1.12
C HIS A 11 -0.14 -18.56 -2.28
N ALA A 12 -0.04 -19.36 -3.35
CA ALA A 12 -0.94 -19.31 -4.50
C ALA A 12 -2.41 -19.58 -4.14
N LEU A 13 -2.66 -20.47 -3.17
CA LEU A 13 -4.00 -20.83 -2.70
C LEU A 13 -4.55 -19.90 -1.62
N ARG A 14 -3.74 -18.99 -1.07
CA ARG A 14 -4.15 -18.10 0.02
C ARG A 14 -5.04 -16.98 -0.50
N ALA A 15 -6.30 -16.95 -0.06
CA ALA A 15 -7.23 -15.86 -0.31
C ALA A 15 -7.28 -14.88 0.88
N GLN A 16 -7.31 -13.60 0.60
CA GLN A 16 -7.50 -12.57 1.62
C GLN A 16 -8.97 -12.57 2.09
N ARG A 17 -9.19 -12.69 3.38
CA ARG A 17 -10.54 -12.62 3.98
C ARG A 17 -10.85 -11.17 4.37
N GLY A 18 -12.09 -10.76 4.19
CA GLY A 18 -12.55 -9.43 4.57
C GLY A 18 -14.01 -9.18 4.17
N PRO A 19 -14.66 -8.11 4.63
CA PRO A 19 -16.02 -7.76 4.22
C PRO A 19 -16.06 -7.39 2.73
N ILE A 20 -17.21 -7.65 2.07
CA ILE A 20 -17.40 -7.28 0.66
C ILE A 20 -17.47 -5.75 0.54
N PRO A 21 -16.62 -5.13 -0.32
CA PRO A 21 -16.62 -3.69 -0.50
C PRO A 21 -17.75 -3.23 -1.44
N TRP A 22 -19.00 -3.28 -0.98
CA TRP A 22 -20.20 -3.00 -1.79
C TRP A 22 -20.12 -1.70 -2.60
N ASN A 23 -19.53 -0.65 -2.01
CA ASN A 23 -19.33 0.62 -2.71
C ASN A 23 -18.45 0.49 -3.96
N ALA A 24 -17.40 -0.33 -3.88
CA ALA A 24 -16.52 -0.59 -5.00
C ALA A 24 -17.20 -1.50 -6.03
N VAL A 25 -18.03 -2.46 -5.59
CA VAL A 25 -18.84 -3.34 -6.45
C VAL A 25 -19.79 -2.49 -7.30
N VAL A 26 -20.56 -1.58 -6.70
CA VAL A 26 -21.49 -0.69 -7.44
C VAL A 26 -20.72 0.19 -8.42
N ARG A 27 -19.59 0.78 -8.01
CA ARG A 27 -18.77 1.58 -8.93
C ARG A 27 -18.19 0.76 -10.07
N GLY A 28 -17.77 -0.48 -9.79
CA GLY A 28 -17.28 -1.41 -10.81
C GLY A 28 -18.34 -1.74 -11.86
N ALA A 29 -19.59 -1.99 -11.44
CA ALA A 29 -20.72 -2.19 -12.34
C ALA A 29 -21.00 -0.97 -13.23
N LEU A 30 -20.91 0.24 -12.65
CA LEU A 30 -21.16 1.52 -13.35
C LEU A 30 -19.94 2.04 -14.12
N SER A 31 -18.81 1.36 -14.11
CA SER A 31 -17.59 1.82 -14.77
C SER A 31 -17.58 1.55 -16.27
N ALA A 32 -17.17 0.37 -16.69
CA ALA A 32 -16.95 0.03 -18.09
C ALA A 32 -18.24 -0.24 -18.88
N GLY A 33 -19.25 -0.87 -18.24
CA GLY A 33 -20.50 -1.25 -18.90
C GLY A 33 -21.27 -0.08 -19.49
N PRO A 34 -21.63 0.95 -18.69
CA PRO A 34 -22.35 2.13 -19.21
C PRO A 34 -21.56 2.91 -20.26
N ILE A 35 -20.22 3.02 -20.14
CA ILE A 35 -19.39 3.66 -21.16
C ILE A 35 -19.54 2.91 -22.49
N LEU A 36 -19.43 1.59 -22.44
CA LEU A 36 -19.53 0.75 -23.64
C LEU A 36 -20.93 0.82 -24.26
N LEU A 37 -21.99 0.81 -23.42
CA LEU A 37 -23.37 0.97 -23.88
C LEU A 37 -23.56 2.30 -24.64
N VAL A 38 -23.13 3.41 -24.06
CA VAL A 38 -23.23 4.72 -24.70
C VAL A 38 -22.44 4.78 -26.00
N ALA A 39 -21.26 4.17 -26.03
CA ALA A 39 -20.43 4.14 -27.26
C ALA A 39 -21.05 3.29 -28.37
N VAL A 40 -21.67 2.17 -28.04
CA VAL A 40 -22.40 1.32 -29.01
C VAL A 40 -23.61 2.06 -29.55
N LEU A 41 -24.40 2.73 -28.69
CA LEU A 41 -25.55 3.53 -29.12
C LEU A 41 -25.16 4.75 -29.97
N ALA A 42 -23.95 5.28 -29.77
CA ALA A 42 -23.40 6.40 -30.52
C ALA A 42 -22.62 5.97 -31.80
N ASP A 43 -22.60 4.68 -32.12
CA ASP A 43 -21.83 4.09 -33.23
C ASP A 43 -20.32 4.43 -33.17
N ARG A 44 -19.75 4.45 -31.95
CA ARG A 44 -18.35 4.75 -31.65
C ARG A 44 -17.72 3.66 -30.79
N THR A 45 -17.96 2.41 -31.15
CA THR A 45 -17.62 1.22 -30.36
C THR A 45 -16.12 1.11 -30.07
N SER A 46 -15.25 1.45 -31.03
CA SER A 46 -13.79 1.47 -30.89
C SER A 46 -13.33 2.37 -29.74
N LEU A 47 -13.83 3.60 -29.71
CA LEU A 47 -13.55 4.54 -28.61
C LEU A 47 -14.11 4.06 -27.29
N GLY A 48 -15.30 3.43 -27.31
CA GLY A 48 -15.93 2.84 -26.12
C GLY A 48 -15.06 1.74 -25.50
N VAL A 49 -14.44 0.90 -26.32
CA VAL A 49 -13.52 -0.16 -25.87
C VAL A 49 -12.29 0.44 -25.18
N VAL A 50 -11.66 1.47 -25.76
CA VAL A 50 -10.52 2.16 -25.15
C VAL A 50 -10.89 2.79 -23.81
N ALA A 51 -12.01 3.48 -23.74
CA ALA A 51 -12.49 4.08 -22.48
C ALA A 51 -12.85 3.04 -21.43
N ALA A 52 -13.47 1.91 -21.83
CA ALA A 52 -13.83 0.82 -20.93
C ALA A 52 -12.57 0.11 -20.37
N ILE A 53 -11.53 -0.10 -21.19
CA ILE A 53 -10.23 -0.63 -20.74
C ILE A 53 -9.62 0.31 -19.69
N ALA A 54 -9.63 1.62 -19.93
CA ALA A 54 -9.12 2.59 -18.98
C ALA A 54 -9.90 2.60 -17.66
N ALA A 55 -11.23 2.54 -17.73
CA ALA A 55 -12.10 2.45 -16.55
C ALA A 55 -11.87 1.15 -15.76
N MET A 56 -11.66 0.02 -16.45
CA MET A 56 -11.29 -1.26 -15.83
C MET A 56 -9.94 -1.17 -15.10
N LEU A 57 -8.91 -0.63 -15.75
CA LEU A 57 -7.57 -0.47 -15.16
C LEU A 57 -7.59 0.50 -13.97
N ALA A 58 -8.39 1.57 -14.06
CA ALA A 58 -8.65 2.47 -12.94
C ALA A 58 -9.37 1.75 -11.79
N GLY A 59 -10.31 0.84 -12.09
CA GLY A 59 -11.02 0.02 -11.11
C GLY A 59 -10.11 -0.93 -10.33
N ILE A 60 -9.08 -1.49 -10.96
CA ILE A 60 -8.05 -2.30 -10.28
C ILE A 60 -7.27 -1.47 -9.24
N ASN A 61 -7.12 -0.17 -9.47
CA ASN A 61 -6.46 0.77 -8.56
C ASN A 61 -7.41 1.40 -7.53
N ASP A 62 -8.74 1.19 -7.65
CA ASP A 62 -9.73 1.69 -6.70
C ASP A 62 -9.75 0.85 -5.43
N ARG A 63 -8.95 1.23 -4.46
CA ARG A 63 -8.86 0.58 -3.14
C ARG A 63 -9.72 1.33 -2.12
N PRO A 64 -10.24 0.61 -1.08
CA PRO A 64 -10.90 1.24 0.05
C PRO A 64 -10.02 2.33 0.69
N GLY A 65 -10.62 3.37 1.24
CA GLY A 65 -9.90 4.44 1.91
C GLY A 65 -10.40 5.83 1.49
N SER A 66 -9.59 6.84 1.75
CA SER A 66 -9.89 8.25 1.49
C SER A 66 -10.19 8.55 0.01
N ARG A 67 -11.27 9.29 -0.25
CA ARG A 67 -11.65 9.75 -1.60
C ARG A 67 -10.58 10.68 -2.19
N ARG A 68 -9.92 11.49 -1.36
CA ARG A 68 -8.86 12.41 -1.77
C ARG A 68 -7.60 11.66 -2.21
N VAL A 69 -7.24 10.60 -1.50
CA VAL A 69 -6.11 9.74 -1.88
C VAL A 69 -6.41 9.01 -3.18
N SER A 70 -7.68 8.66 -3.43
CA SER A 70 -8.09 8.03 -4.68
C SER A 70 -7.82 8.90 -5.91
N VAL A 71 -7.86 10.25 -5.79
CA VAL A 71 -7.46 11.16 -6.89
C VAL A 71 -6.04 10.90 -7.34
N LYS A 72 -5.10 10.67 -6.42
CA LYS A 72 -3.71 10.32 -6.77
C LYS A 72 -3.59 8.87 -7.22
N ARG A 73 -4.24 7.93 -6.51
CA ARG A 73 -4.15 6.49 -6.81
C ARG A 73 -4.75 6.11 -8.16
N ILE A 74 -5.76 6.84 -8.62
CA ILE A 74 -6.39 6.62 -9.92
C ILE A 74 -5.85 7.60 -10.95
N GLY A 75 -5.74 8.89 -10.63
CA GLY A 75 -5.39 9.94 -11.58
C GLY A 75 -3.94 9.85 -12.07
N VAL A 76 -2.96 9.62 -11.19
CA VAL A 76 -1.55 9.51 -11.61
C VAL A 76 -1.31 8.31 -12.53
N PRO A 77 -1.79 7.08 -12.21
CA PRO A 77 -1.73 5.97 -13.16
C PRO A 77 -2.50 6.23 -14.45
N ALA A 78 -3.67 6.86 -14.39
CA ALA A 78 -4.45 7.18 -15.59
C ALA A 78 -3.72 8.13 -16.55
N LEU A 79 -3.07 9.17 -16.02
CA LEU A 79 -2.23 10.07 -16.81
C LEU A 79 -1.05 9.32 -17.44
N ALA A 80 -0.37 8.48 -16.68
CA ALA A 80 0.71 7.63 -17.20
C ALA A 80 0.20 6.68 -18.30
N GLY A 81 -0.98 6.10 -18.11
CA GLY A 81 -1.62 5.25 -19.12
C GLY A 81 -1.99 6.02 -20.39
N ALA A 82 -2.52 7.24 -20.28
CA ALA A 82 -2.81 8.09 -21.45
C ALA A 82 -1.53 8.44 -22.23
N VAL A 83 -0.43 8.74 -21.52
CA VAL A 83 0.90 8.93 -22.15
C VAL A 83 1.35 7.63 -22.83
N GLY A 84 1.20 6.49 -22.18
CA GLY A 84 1.52 5.19 -22.76
C GLY A 84 0.70 4.90 -24.02
N MET A 85 -0.60 5.16 -23.99
CA MET A 85 -1.50 5.01 -25.14
C MET A 85 -1.03 5.86 -26.32
N PHE A 86 -0.75 7.15 -26.05
CA PHE A 86 -0.24 8.06 -27.09
C PHE A 86 1.08 7.60 -27.69
N VAL A 87 2.07 7.30 -26.83
CA VAL A 87 3.41 6.86 -27.28
C VAL A 87 3.31 5.52 -28.02
N GLY A 88 2.53 4.58 -27.50
CA GLY A 88 2.36 3.26 -28.14
C GLY A 88 1.72 3.39 -29.52
N THR A 89 0.62 4.14 -29.64
CA THR A 89 -0.09 4.32 -30.92
C THR A 89 0.80 5.01 -31.95
N THR A 90 1.39 6.15 -31.60
CA THR A 90 2.24 6.90 -32.53
C THR A 90 3.49 6.12 -32.94
N ALA A 91 4.09 5.39 -32.03
CA ALA A 91 5.23 4.53 -32.37
C ALA A 91 4.82 3.32 -33.23
N GLY A 92 3.71 2.66 -32.88
CA GLY A 92 3.21 1.51 -33.65
C GLY A 92 2.84 1.84 -35.10
N GLU A 93 2.37 3.06 -35.34
CA GLU A 93 1.99 3.54 -36.68
C GLU A 93 3.19 4.00 -37.54
N HIS A 94 4.27 4.50 -36.93
CA HIS A 94 5.32 5.23 -37.66
C HIS A 94 6.68 4.52 -37.65
N ILE A 95 6.93 3.55 -36.77
CA ILE A 95 8.25 2.90 -36.68
C ILE A 95 8.14 1.40 -36.85
N GLY A 96 9.20 0.78 -37.42
CA GLY A 96 9.26 -0.66 -37.65
C GLY A 96 9.42 -1.47 -36.35
N ALA A 97 9.29 -2.78 -36.45
CA ALA A 97 9.26 -3.73 -35.32
C ALA A 97 10.49 -3.64 -34.40
N VAL A 98 11.70 -3.52 -34.94
CA VAL A 98 12.94 -3.47 -34.15
C VAL A 98 13.03 -2.18 -33.33
N PRO A 99 12.93 -0.95 -33.91
CA PRO A 99 12.98 0.25 -33.11
C PRO A 99 11.77 0.40 -32.16
N LEU A 100 10.59 -0.15 -32.50
CA LEU A 100 9.45 -0.21 -31.59
C LEU A 100 9.78 -1.07 -30.35
N THR A 101 10.39 -2.25 -30.57
CA THR A 101 10.84 -3.12 -29.48
C THR A 101 11.85 -2.43 -28.57
N VAL A 102 12.83 -1.73 -29.14
CA VAL A 102 13.82 -0.97 -28.38
C VAL A 102 13.14 0.16 -27.58
N LEU A 103 12.26 0.93 -28.21
CA LEU A 103 11.54 2.01 -27.53
C LEU A 103 10.73 1.49 -26.34
N LEU A 104 9.93 0.43 -26.56
CA LEU A 104 9.10 -0.15 -25.50
C LEU A 104 9.96 -0.76 -24.38
N THR A 105 11.13 -1.33 -24.69
CA THR A 105 12.09 -1.80 -23.69
C THR A 105 12.62 -0.66 -22.83
N LEU A 106 12.95 0.49 -23.43
CA LEU A 106 13.39 1.69 -22.71
C LEU A 106 12.27 2.27 -21.84
N VAL A 107 11.04 2.31 -22.35
CA VAL A 107 9.86 2.68 -21.54
C VAL A 107 9.70 1.73 -20.36
N GLY A 108 9.95 0.43 -20.57
CA GLY A 108 9.97 -0.60 -19.51
C GLY A 108 11.00 -0.31 -18.43
N LEU A 109 12.21 0.10 -18.81
CA LEU A 109 13.29 0.46 -17.88
C LEU A 109 12.90 1.66 -16.99
N VAL A 110 12.36 2.71 -17.60
CA VAL A 110 11.92 3.91 -16.89
C VAL A 110 10.74 3.60 -15.97
N ALA A 111 9.71 2.91 -16.48
CA ALA A 111 8.52 2.53 -15.72
C ALA A 111 8.86 1.63 -14.52
N GLY A 112 9.77 0.67 -14.71
CA GLY A 112 10.27 -0.20 -13.66
C GLY A 112 11.04 0.57 -12.59
N GLY A 113 11.97 1.44 -12.97
CA GLY A 113 12.73 2.28 -12.03
C GLY A 113 11.83 3.19 -11.20
N VAL A 114 10.86 3.86 -11.85
CA VAL A 114 9.87 4.73 -11.17
C VAL A 114 8.98 3.93 -10.22
N SER A 115 8.65 2.69 -10.54
CA SER A 115 7.82 1.81 -9.70
C SER A 115 8.44 1.55 -8.32
N ALA A 116 9.76 1.67 -8.16
CA ALA A 116 10.45 1.52 -6.88
C ALA A 116 10.15 2.65 -5.88
N VAL A 117 9.57 3.76 -6.32
CA VAL A 117 9.25 4.92 -5.44
C VAL A 117 8.09 4.63 -4.48
N GLY A 118 7.12 3.81 -4.92
CA GLY A 118 5.98 3.43 -4.08
C GLY A 118 4.75 2.96 -4.87
N PRO A 119 3.65 2.61 -4.18
CA PRO A 119 2.49 1.94 -4.79
C PRO A 119 1.81 2.73 -5.91
N VAL A 120 1.71 4.06 -5.77
CA VAL A 120 1.10 4.92 -6.81
C VAL A 120 1.99 4.96 -8.06
N ALA A 121 3.30 5.09 -7.86
CA ALA A 121 4.28 5.08 -8.94
C ALA A 121 4.36 3.71 -9.64
N SER A 122 4.25 2.61 -8.88
CA SER A 122 4.13 1.24 -9.40
C SER A 122 2.86 1.07 -10.25
N GLY A 123 1.72 1.60 -9.79
CA GLY A 123 0.49 1.65 -10.58
C GLY A 123 0.64 2.46 -11.86
N ALA A 124 1.33 3.60 -11.81
CA ALA A 124 1.61 4.45 -12.97
C ALA A 124 2.50 3.73 -14.00
N GLY A 125 3.59 3.10 -13.56
CA GLY A 125 4.46 2.30 -14.43
C GLY A 125 3.70 1.14 -15.10
N THR A 126 2.85 0.46 -14.35
CA THR A 126 2.00 -0.62 -14.89
C THR A 126 1.05 -0.11 -15.98
N GLN A 127 0.33 0.98 -15.74
CA GLN A 127 -0.60 1.52 -16.73
C GLN A 127 0.12 2.12 -17.94
N LEU A 128 1.28 2.76 -17.74
CA LEU A 128 2.12 3.24 -18.82
C LEU A 128 2.47 2.10 -19.79
N LEU A 129 2.97 0.97 -19.26
CA LEU A 129 3.41 -0.16 -20.08
C LEU A 129 2.25 -0.91 -20.73
N VAL A 130 1.18 -1.16 -20.00
CA VAL A 130 -0.01 -1.85 -20.55
C VAL A 130 -0.64 -1.02 -21.66
N ALA A 131 -0.83 0.29 -21.42
CA ALA A 131 -1.42 1.18 -22.41
C ALA A 131 -0.50 1.41 -23.61
N SER A 132 0.84 1.43 -23.44
CA SER A 132 1.76 1.52 -24.58
C SER A 132 1.76 0.26 -25.44
N ALA A 133 1.64 -0.93 -24.83
CA ALA A 133 1.51 -2.18 -25.58
C ALA A 133 0.17 -2.23 -26.37
N ILE A 134 -0.94 -1.87 -25.72
CA ILE A 134 -2.26 -1.82 -26.36
C ILE A 134 -2.28 -0.76 -27.46
N GLY A 135 -1.76 0.44 -27.20
CA GLY A 135 -1.69 1.50 -28.21
C GLY A 135 -0.88 1.11 -29.44
N ALA A 136 0.24 0.40 -29.25
CA ALA A 136 1.10 -0.03 -30.34
C ALA A 136 0.52 -1.18 -31.18
N GLY A 137 -0.31 -2.03 -30.58
CA GLY A 137 -0.73 -3.27 -31.24
C GLY A 137 -2.23 -3.37 -31.56
N MET A 138 -3.08 -2.53 -30.96
CA MET A 138 -4.53 -2.61 -31.20
C MET A 138 -4.90 -1.88 -32.49
N PRO A 139 -5.43 -2.59 -33.51
CA PRO A 139 -5.78 -1.99 -34.80
C PRO A 139 -7.07 -1.18 -34.68
N LEU A 140 -6.95 0.10 -34.35
CA LEU A 140 -8.08 1.04 -34.27
C LEU A 140 -7.90 2.16 -35.28
N PRO A 141 -9.00 2.70 -35.85
CA PRO A 141 -8.91 3.73 -36.91
C PRO A 141 -8.58 5.13 -36.37
N GLU A 142 -8.70 5.36 -35.06
CA GLU A 142 -8.55 6.69 -34.49
C GLU A 142 -7.09 7.07 -34.25
N GLU A 143 -6.77 8.35 -34.32
CA GLU A 143 -5.45 8.93 -34.04
C GLU A 143 -5.02 8.74 -32.58
N GLY A 144 -3.71 8.61 -32.33
CA GLY A 144 -3.14 8.39 -31.01
C GLY A 144 -3.52 9.45 -29.98
N GLY A 145 -3.65 10.72 -30.40
CA GLY A 145 -4.10 11.80 -29.53
C GLY A 145 -5.53 11.60 -29.01
N LEU A 146 -6.45 11.23 -29.89
CA LEU A 146 -7.84 10.96 -29.53
C LEU A 146 -7.94 9.73 -28.62
N ARG A 147 -7.22 8.63 -28.94
CA ARG A 147 -7.18 7.43 -28.08
C ARG A 147 -6.70 7.74 -26.68
N ALA A 148 -5.66 8.58 -26.52
CA ALA A 148 -5.13 9.01 -25.23
C ALA A 148 -6.14 9.82 -24.41
N VAL A 149 -6.84 10.76 -25.06
CA VAL A 149 -7.89 11.57 -24.42
C VAL A 149 -9.07 10.70 -23.98
N VAL A 150 -9.52 9.78 -24.83
CA VAL A 150 -10.62 8.86 -24.53
C VAL A 150 -10.23 7.88 -23.41
N TYR A 151 -8.99 7.39 -23.42
CA TYR A 151 -8.44 6.59 -22.32
C TYR A 151 -8.51 7.35 -20.99
N LEU A 152 -8.05 8.61 -20.98
CA LEU A 152 -8.14 9.47 -19.80
C LEU A 152 -9.60 9.70 -19.37
N GLY A 153 -10.51 9.90 -20.34
CA GLY A 153 -11.94 10.06 -20.10
C GLY A 153 -12.57 8.86 -19.36
N GLY A 154 -12.25 7.63 -19.78
CA GLY A 154 -12.71 6.42 -19.12
C GLY A 154 -12.23 6.30 -17.67
N ALA A 155 -10.96 6.61 -17.40
CA ALA A 155 -10.43 6.64 -16.04
C ALA A 155 -11.04 7.79 -15.20
N CYS A 156 -11.24 8.97 -15.80
CA CYS A 156 -11.91 10.10 -15.15
C CYS A 156 -13.36 9.79 -14.79
N TRP A 157 -14.07 9.03 -15.60
CA TRP A 157 -15.42 8.55 -15.30
C TRP A 157 -15.45 7.73 -13.99
N LEU A 158 -14.56 6.74 -13.87
CA LEU A 158 -14.48 5.98 -12.60
C LEU A 158 -14.10 6.88 -11.43
N LEU A 159 -13.18 7.82 -11.62
CA LEU A 159 -12.81 8.77 -10.58
C LEU A 159 -14.00 9.67 -10.18
N ALA A 160 -14.81 10.11 -11.14
CA ALA A 160 -16.03 10.87 -10.89
C ALA A 160 -17.03 10.03 -10.06
N LEU A 161 -17.27 8.76 -10.44
CA LEU A 161 -18.08 7.84 -9.66
C LEU A 161 -17.53 7.68 -8.22
N ARG A 162 -16.22 7.59 -8.05
CA ARG A 162 -15.58 7.48 -6.73
C ARG A 162 -15.79 8.72 -5.86
N LEU A 163 -15.81 9.90 -6.46
CA LEU A 163 -15.95 11.17 -5.74
C LEU A 163 -17.42 11.52 -5.44
N VAL A 164 -18.34 11.17 -6.35
CA VAL A 164 -19.75 11.60 -6.32
C VAL A 164 -20.65 10.60 -5.62
N LEU A 165 -20.47 9.29 -5.85
CA LEU A 165 -21.37 8.29 -5.27
C LEU A 165 -21.24 8.26 -3.74
N PRO A 166 -22.37 8.37 -3.01
CA PRO A 166 -22.37 8.27 -1.55
C PRO A 166 -22.00 6.87 -1.10
N THR A 167 -21.49 6.75 0.13
CA THR A 167 -21.26 5.46 0.78
C THR A 167 -22.62 4.95 1.29
N PRO A 168 -23.04 3.70 1.01
CA PRO A 168 -24.25 3.13 1.58
C PRO A 168 -24.26 3.24 3.11
N GLY A 169 -25.35 3.74 3.67
CA GLY A 169 -25.45 4.07 5.10
C GLY A 169 -25.05 5.48 5.49
N ALA A 170 -24.40 6.24 4.59
CA ALA A 170 -23.97 7.62 4.85
C ALA A 170 -24.88 8.68 4.21
N LEU A 171 -26.10 8.31 3.83
CA LEU A 171 -27.08 9.22 3.20
C LEU A 171 -27.51 10.40 4.08
N VAL A 172 -27.25 10.34 5.39
CA VAL A 172 -27.65 11.34 6.38
C VAL A 172 -26.45 12.12 6.95
N GLY A 173 -25.21 11.91 6.46
CA GLY A 173 -24.02 12.51 7.03
C GLY A 173 -23.02 13.03 6.01
N ASP A 174 -21.95 13.67 6.48
CA ASP A 174 -20.83 14.12 5.65
C ASP A 174 -20.00 12.92 5.18
N PHE A 175 -20.42 12.31 4.06
CA PHE A 175 -19.73 11.16 3.45
C PHE A 175 -18.35 11.48 2.86
N ARG A 176 -17.97 12.76 2.79
CA ARG A 176 -16.71 13.19 2.17
C ARG A 176 -15.47 12.68 2.90
N PHE A 177 -15.57 12.45 4.20
CA PHE A 177 -14.49 12.01 5.06
C PHE A 177 -14.66 10.59 5.60
N ASP A 178 -15.55 9.79 5.02
CA ASP A 178 -15.84 8.43 5.51
C ASP A 178 -14.61 7.54 5.54
N GLY A 179 -13.77 7.62 4.48
CA GLY A 179 -12.54 6.85 4.40
C GLY A 179 -11.49 7.27 5.42
N GLU A 180 -11.39 8.57 5.69
CA GLU A 180 -10.50 9.13 6.72
C GLU A 180 -10.98 8.75 8.12
N ARG A 181 -12.30 8.85 8.39
CA ARG A 181 -12.90 8.42 9.67
C ARG A 181 -12.69 6.93 9.91
N ALA A 182 -12.95 6.10 8.91
CA ALA A 182 -12.75 4.66 9.01
C ALA A 182 -11.28 4.31 9.32
N ALA A 183 -10.34 4.96 8.65
CA ALA A 183 -8.91 4.74 8.86
C ALA A 183 -8.43 5.18 10.25
N VAL A 184 -8.93 6.33 10.76
CA VAL A 184 -8.60 6.79 12.12
C VAL A 184 -9.24 5.89 13.18
N ALA A 185 -10.49 5.45 12.97
CA ALA A 185 -11.17 4.53 13.88
C ALA A 185 -10.47 3.17 13.95
N GLU A 186 -9.95 2.66 12.81
CA GLU A 186 -9.17 1.44 12.75
C GLU A 186 -7.92 1.48 13.65
N VAL A 187 -7.28 2.64 13.79
CA VAL A 187 -6.15 2.80 14.72
C VAL A 187 -6.58 2.54 16.16
N TYR A 188 -7.70 3.11 16.60
CA TYR A 188 -8.20 2.90 17.96
C TYR A 188 -8.63 1.46 18.21
N ASP A 189 -9.24 0.79 17.22
CA ASP A 189 -9.56 -0.64 17.31
C ASP A 189 -8.30 -1.49 17.37
N ALA A 190 -7.27 -1.15 16.62
CA ALA A 190 -5.99 -1.85 16.65
C ALA A 190 -5.27 -1.68 17.99
N VAL A 191 -5.35 -0.49 18.61
CA VAL A 191 -4.88 -0.24 19.98
C VAL A 191 -5.62 -1.14 20.98
N ALA A 192 -6.95 -1.19 20.89
CA ALA A 192 -7.76 -2.04 21.76
C ALA A 192 -7.42 -3.54 21.58
N ALA A 193 -7.27 -3.98 20.33
CA ALA A 193 -6.91 -5.36 20.01
C ALA A 193 -5.50 -5.74 20.51
N LEU A 194 -4.55 -4.80 20.51
CA LEU A 194 -3.22 -5.03 21.07
C LEU A 194 -3.27 -5.16 22.60
N LEU A 195 -4.05 -4.29 23.28
CA LEU A 195 -4.26 -4.37 24.74
C LEU A 195 -4.92 -5.68 25.16
N ASP A 196 -5.90 -6.18 24.39
CA ASP A 196 -6.53 -7.48 24.66
C ASP A 196 -5.59 -8.66 24.44
N ALA A 197 -4.61 -8.50 23.56
CA ALA A 197 -3.64 -9.54 23.24
C ALA A 197 -2.37 -9.47 24.10
N ALA A 198 -2.21 -8.46 24.97
CA ALA A 198 -1.07 -8.35 25.86
C ALA A 198 -0.96 -9.60 26.75
N GLY A 199 0.26 -10.14 26.90
CA GLY A 199 0.51 -11.40 27.59
C GLY A 199 0.13 -12.66 26.80
N SER A 200 -0.20 -12.57 25.51
CA SER A 200 -0.51 -13.71 24.65
C SER A 200 0.41 -13.79 23.43
N GLU A 201 0.51 -14.98 22.83
CA GLU A 201 1.27 -15.21 21.58
C GLU A 201 0.80 -14.33 20.41
N ASN A 202 -0.42 -13.83 20.47
CA ASN A 202 -1.00 -12.97 19.44
C ASN A 202 -0.53 -11.50 19.52
N ALA A 203 0.16 -11.08 20.58
CA ALA A 203 0.58 -9.69 20.79
C ALA A 203 1.42 -9.16 19.62
N ILE A 204 2.37 -9.96 19.10
CA ILE A 204 3.22 -9.59 17.96
C ILE A 204 2.36 -9.32 16.71
N ALA A 205 1.42 -10.21 16.39
CA ALA A 205 0.55 -10.04 15.22
C ALA A 205 -0.35 -8.79 15.35
N ARG A 206 -0.87 -8.50 16.56
CA ARG A 206 -1.68 -7.30 16.83
C ARG A 206 -0.86 -6.02 16.78
N ARG A 207 0.40 -6.04 17.20
CA ARG A 207 1.32 -4.92 17.04
C ARG A 207 1.61 -4.60 15.57
N VAL A 208 1.83 -5.62 14.74
CA VAL A 208 1.99 -5.45 13.29
C VAL A 208 0.72 -4.83 12.69
N ALA A 209 -0.47 -5.31 13.10
CA ALA A 209 -1.75 -4.74 12.66
C ALA A 209 -1.91 -3.26 13.08
N LEU A 210 -1.51 -2.89 14.30
CA LEU A 210 -1.52 -1.50 14.78
C LEU A 210 -0.60 -0.61 13.92
N THR A 211 0.59 -1.09 13.57
CA THR A 211 1.51 -0.35 12.69
C THR A 211 0.89 -0.11 11.31
N ALA A 212 0.27 -1.13 10.74
CA ALA A 212 -0.43 -1.02 9.46
C ALA A 212 -1.61 -0.03 9.51
N ALA A 213 -2.38 -0.04 10.60
CA ALA A 213 -3.50 0.90 10.82
C ALA A 213 -3.00 2.34 10.95
N LEU A 214 -1.90 2.59 11.69
CA LEU A 214 -1.28 3.90 11.81
C LEU A 214 -0.80 4.44 10.45
N ASP A 215 -0.14 3.62 9.65
CA ASP A 215 0.31 3.99 8.30
C ASP A 215 -0.87 4.27 7.38
N HIS A 216 -1.91 3.43 7.41
CA HIS A 216 -3.12 3.61 6.62
C HIS A 216 -3.85 4.91 6.98
N ALA A 217 -4.01 5.22 8.27
CA ALA A 217 -4.66 6.46 8.71
C ALA A 217 -3.86 7.70 8.30
N GLN A 218 -2.53 7.66 8.42
CA GLN A 218 -1.68 8.75 7.96
C GLN A 218 -1.79 8.96 6.45
N ASP A 219 -1.75 7.89 5.66
CA ASP A 219 -1.91 7.97 4.21
C ASP A 219 -3.29 8.54 3.84
N ALA A 220 -4.35 8.12 4.55
CA ALA A 220 -5.70 8.64 4.35
C ALA A 220 -5.79 10.15 4.63
N LEU A 221 -5.12 10.65 5.67
CA LEU A 221 -5.12 12.06 6.06
C LEU A 221 -4.20 12.94 5.19
N THR A 222 -3.19 12.37 4.50
CA THR A 222 -2.23 13.12 3.68
C THR A 222 -2.68 13.35 2.23
N GLY A 223 -3.93 13.07 1.88
CA GLY A 223 -4.49 13.28 0.54
C GLY A 223 -4.25 14.67 -0.03
N PRO A 224 -4.34 14.86 -1.37
CA PRO A 224 -4.13 16.16 -2.01
C PRO A 224 -5.16 17.17 -1.51
N ARG A 225 -4.68 18.33 -1.07
CA ARG A 225 -5.54 19.45 -0.72
C ARG A 225 -5.92 20.18 -2.00
N LEU A 226 -7.18 20.05 -2.41
CA LEU A 226 -7.72 20.77 -3.59
C LEU A 226 -7.79 22.30 -3.37
N ARG A 227 -7.74 22.77 -2.12
CA ARG A 227 -7.63 24.18 -1.76
C ARG A 227 -6.54 24.37 -0.71
N ARG A 228 -5.56 25.20 -1.01
CA ARG A 228 -4.38 25.45 -0.18
C ARG A 228 -4.68 26.14 1.17
N TYR A 229 -5.86 26.74 1.35
CA TYR A 229 -6.17 27.66 2.46
C TYR A 229 -7.38 27.30 3.34
N ALA A 230 -8.08 26.21 3.09
CA ALA A 230 -9.25 25.84 3.89
C ALA A 230 -9.18 24.38 4.31
N SER A 231 -8.48 24.10 5.42
CA SER A 231 -8.77 22.86 6.15
C SER A 231 -10.15 23.03 6.80
N SER A 232 -11.11 22.16 6.42
CA SER A 232 -12.44 22.17 7.05
C SER A 232 -12.30 21.83 8.55
N SER A 233 -13.25 22.26 9.36
CA SER A 233 -13.29 21.89 10.79
C SER A 233 -13.25 20.37 10.99
N ALA A 234 -13.91 19.62 10.11
CA ALA A 234 -13.90 18.17 10.10
C ALA A 234 -12.49 17.58 9.83
N GLU A 235 -11.72 18.17 8.90
CA GLU A 235 -10.36 17.73 8.61
C GLU A 235 -9.44 18.00 9.82
N ARG A 236 -9.52 19.18 10.41
CA ARG A 236 -8.75 19.51 11.61
C ARG A 236 -9.06 18.58 12.77
N ARG A 237 -10.35 18.26 12.98
CA ARG A 237 -10.80 17.32 14.01
C ARG A 237 -10.22 15.93 13.80
N LEU A 238 -10.26 15.40 12.57
CA LEU A 238 -9.67 14.08 12.26
C LEU A 238 -8.15 14.05 12.45
N HIS A 239 -7.44 15.12 12.09
CA HIS A 239 -6.01 15.24 12.38
C HIS A 239 -5.73 15.25 13.90
N ALA A 240 -6.53 15.96 14.68
CA ALA A 240 -6.41 15.98 16.14
C ALA A 240 -6.69 14.59 16.73
N GLN A 241 -7.73 13.92 16.27
CA GLN A 241 -8.08 12.56 16.69
C GLN A 241 -6.97 11.56 16.35
N TYR A 242 -6.38 11.64 15.14
CA TYR A 242 -5.23 10.80 14.80
C TYR A 242 -4.00 11.10 15.68
N ALA A 243 -3.68 12.37 15.90
CA ALA A 243 -2.54 12.75 16.76
C ALA A 243 -2.73 12.23 18.20
N ALA A 244 -3.96 12.25 18.70
CA ALA A 244 -4.30 11.73 20.03
C ALA A 244 -4.18 10.19 20.13
N ALA A 245 -4.24 9.45 19.01
CA ALA A 245 -4.03 8.02 19.00
C ALA A 245 -2.55 7.62 19.17
N LEU A 246 -1.59 8.49 18.85
CA LEU A 246 -0.16 8.16 18.89
C LEU A 246 0.35 7.82 20.29
N PRO A 247 0.06 8.60 21.36
CA PRO A 247 0.45 8.21 22.71
C PRO A 247 -0.29 6.97 23.22
N LEU A 248 -1.52 6.72 22.78
CA LEU A 248 -2.23 5.48 23.10
C LEU A 248 -1.54 4.25 22.49
N ALA A 249 -1.09 4.37 21.23
CA ALA A 249 -0.34 3.31 20.56
C ALA A 249 1.00 3.04 21.23
N GLU A 250 1.68 4.08 21.74
CA GLU A 250 2.94 3.97 22.48
C GLU A 250 2.73 3.23 23.81
N ALA A 251 1.75 3.65 24.60
CA ALA A 251 1.40 3.01 25.87
C ALA A 251 0.95 1.54 25.69
N ALA A 252 0.12 1.25 24.67
CA ALA A 252 -0.31 -0.11 24.37
C ALA A 252 0.86 -1.02 23.96
N THR A 253 1.85 -0.49 23.23
CA THR A 253 3.04 -1.26 22.85
C THR A 253 3.92 -1.55 24.07
N ALA A 254 4.08 -0.57 24.98
CA ALA A 254 4.83 -0.75 26.22
C ALA A 254 4.16 -1.78 27.15
N LEU A 255 2.83 -1.80 27.21
CA LEU A 255 2.07 -2.82 27.96
C LEU A 255 2.20 -4.21 27.34
N ALA A 256 2.16 -4.30 26.02
CA ALA A 256 2.37 -5.57 25.33
C ALA A 256 3.82 -6.10 25.50
N TRP A 257 4.80 -5.21 25.62
CA TRP A 257 6.20 -5.57 25.89
C TRP A 257 6.39 -6.18 27.28
N ALA A 258 5.61 -5.73 28.27
CA ALA A 258 5.71 -6.28 29.63
C ALA A 258 5.26 -7.75 29.73
N GLU A 259 4.69 -8.31 28.67
CA GLU A 259 4.20 -9.71 28.57
C GLU A 259 3.18 -10.09 29.65
N GLU A 260 2.60 -9.10 30.33
CA GLU A 260 1.57 -9.31 31.34
C GLU A 260 0.18 -9.06 30.77
N ALA A 261 -0.78 -9.87 31.19
CA ALA A 261 -2.18 -9.69 30.80
C ALA A 261 -2.72 -8.36 31.34
N VAL A 262 -3.27 -7.54 30.46
CA VAL A 262 -3.86 -6.25 30.82
C VAL A 262 -5.36 -6.42 31.10
N PRO A 263 -5.91 -5.79 32.17
CA PRO A 263 -7.34 -5.88 32.44
C PRO A 263 -8.17 -5.42 31.24
N GLY A 264 -9.24 -6.17 30.87
CA GLY A 264 -10.09 -5.87 29.72
C GLY A 264 -10.75 -4.48 29.74
N ARG A 265 -10.79 -3.82 30.90
CA ARG A 265 -11.22 -2.43 31.07
C ARG A 265 -10.29 -1.45 30.36
N ALA A 266 -9.01 -1.78 30.18
CA ALA A 266 -8.04 -0.92 29.51
C ALA A 266 -8.32 -0.76 28.00
N SER A 267 -8.83 -1.79 27.35
CA SER A 267 -9.20 -1.77 25.92
C SER A 267 -10.55 -1.09 25.65
N ALA A 268 -11.40 -0.93 26.65
CA ALA A 268 -12.74 -0.36 26.49
C ALA A 268 -12.72 1.14 26.11
N GLY A 269 -11.74 1.92 26.61
CA GLY A 269 -11.56 3.31 26.25
C GLY A 269 -11.27 3.49 24.76
N PRO A 270 -10.21 2.88 24.22
CA PRO A 270 -9.92 2.90 22.78
C PRO A 270 -11.08 2.43 21.90
N ARG A 271 -11.84 1.38 22.28
CA ARG A 271 -13.03 0.96 21.54
C ARG A 271 -14.11 2.04 21.46
N ARG A 272 -14.37 2.75 22.58
CA ARG A 272 -15.31 3.87 22.57
C ARG A 272 -14.84 5.01 21.68
N LEU A 273 -13.55 5.32 21.70
CA LEU A 273 -12.96 6.30 20.78
C LEU A 273 -13.13 5.89 19.32
N ALA A 274 -12.93 4.60 18.98
CA ALA A 274 -13.16 4.09 17.63
C ALA A 274 -14.60 4.30 17.15
N VAL A 275 -15.59 4.01 18.00
CA VAL A 275 -17.02 4.24 17.70
C VAL A 275 -17.29 5.73 17.52
N ALA A 276 -16.80 6.58 18.43
CA ALA A 276 -16.99 8.02 18.35
C ALA A 276 -16.42 8.65 17.06
N VAL A 277 -15.29 8.14 16.56
CA VAL A 277 -14.73 8.57 15.26
C VAL A 277 -15.63 8.13 14.10
N ARG A 278 -16.10 6.87 14.09
CA ARG A 278 -16.95 6.35 13.01
C ARG A 278 -18.25 7.10 12.89
N GLU A 279 -18.91 7.30 14.03
CA GLU A 279 -20.22 7.93 14.11
C GLU A 279 -20.14 9.46 14.14
N ASN A 280 -18.93 10.02 14.20
CA ASN A 280 -18.69 11.46 14.35
C ASN A 280 -19.43 12.05 15.57
N THR A 281 -19.44 11.32 16.67
CA THR A 281 -20.11 11.66 17.93
C THR A 281 -19.10 12.08 19.00
N HIS A 282 -19.62 12.50 20.16
CA HIS A 282 -18.81 12.71 21.37
C HIS A 282 -18.43 11.38 22.01
N THR A 283 -17.32 11.33 22.73
CA THR A 283 -16.82 10.11 23.36
C THR A 283 -17.63 9.63 24.54
N GLY A 284 -18.33 10.56 25.21
CA GLY A 284 -18.88 10.30 26.53
C GLY A 284 -17.78 10.00 27.57
N PRO A 285 -18.15 9.56 28.78
CA PRO A 285 -17.17 9.22 29.82
C PRO A 285 -16.36 7.99 29.39
N LEU A 286 -15.03 8.13 29.34
CA LEU A 286 -14.11 7.03 29.03
C LEU A 286 -13.83 6.20 30.29
N PRO A 287 -13.77 4.85 30.19
CA PRO A 287 -13.37 4.01 31.31
C PRO A 287 -11.91 4.27 31.65
N ALA A 288 -11.63 4.65 32.90
CA ALA A 288 -10.27 4.82 33.38
C ALA A 288 -9.61 3.45 33.60
N PRO A 289 -8.41 3.19 33.04
CA PRO A 289 -7.61 2.02 33.37
C PRO A 289 -7.05 2.15 34.82
N ALA A 290 -6.55 1.05 35.36
CA ALA A 290 -5.80 1.09 36.60
C ALA A 290 -4.50 1.89 36.42
N ARG A 291 -4.02 2.56 37.48
CA ARG A 291 -2.77 3.37 37.44
C ARG A 291 -1.61 2.69 38.19
N SER A 292 -1.63 1.36 38.28
CA SER A 292 -0.68 0.58 39.06
C SER A 292 0.74 0.53 38.46
N ALA A 293 0.85 0.63 37.14
CA ALA A 293 2.13 0.58 36.42
C ALA A 293 2.38 1.83 35.58
N PRO A 294 3.64 2.19 35.26
CA PRO A 294 3.98 3.35 34.44
C PRO A 294 3.22 3.39 33.09
N ALA A 295 3.19 2.26 32.38
CA ALA A 295 2.50 2.17 31.09
C ALA A 295 0.97 2.28 31.19
N LEU A 296 0.36 1.84 32.32
CA LEU A 296 -1.07 2.04 32.58
C LEU A 296 -1.37 3.50 32.92
N ARG A 297 -0.48 4.20 33.63
CA ARG A 297 -0.58 5.65 33.85
C ARG A 297 -0.50 6.41 32.54
N ALA A 298 0.48 6.05 31.69
CA ALA A 298 0.62 6.64 30.36
C ALA A 298 -0.61 6.41 29.48
N LEU A 299 -1.23 5.23 29.57
CA LEU A 299 -2.48 4.92 28.87
C LEU A 299 -3.64 5.80 29.36
N ASP A 300 -3.81 5.95 30.68
CA ASP A 300 -4.86 6.79 31.27
C ASP A 300 -4.69 8.26 30.86
N ASP A 301 -3.48 8.78 30.98
CA ASP A 301 -3.15 10.15 30.58
C ASP A 301 -3.35 10.37 29.06
N ALA A 302 -3.08 9.36 28.25
CA ALA A 302 -3.33 9.41 26.79
C ALA A 302 -4.84 9.37 26.48
N LEU A 303 -5.64 8.62 27.23
CA LEU A 303 -7.11 8.62 27.11
C LEU A 303 -7.71 9.97 27.47
N LEU A 304 -7.23 10.61 28.54
CA LEU A 304 -7.66 11.94 28.92
C LEU A 304 -7.35 12.98 27.83
N ARG A 305 -6.13 12.95 27.29
CA ARG A 305 -5.75 13.82 26.15
C ARG A 305 -6.57 13.54 24.90
N ALA A 306 -6.91 12.28 24.65
CA ALA A 306 -7.76 11.91 23.51
C ALA A 306 -9.17 12.46 23.69
N ALA A 307 -9.78 12.33 24.87
CA ALA A 307 -11.09 12.92 25.16
C ALA A 307 -11.09 14.44 24.91
N ASP A 308 -10.07 15.13 25.36
CA ASP A 308 -9.90 16.57 25.16
C ASP A 308 -9.75 16.96 23.67
N ALA A 309 -8.99 16.16 22.88
CA ALA A 309 -8.84 16.36 21.45
C ALA A 309 -10.16 16.12 20.68
N PHE A 310 -10.99 15.20 21.14
CA PHE A 310 -12.31 14.93 20.57
C PHE A 310 -13.30 16.07 20.83
N ASP A 311 -13.24 16.68 22.01
CA ASP A 311 -14.15 17.75 22.40
C ASP A 311 -13.73 19.11 21.80
N ARG A 312 -12.45 19.44 21.83
CA ARG A 312 -11.96 20.77 21.42
C ARG A 312 -11.47 20.82 19.97
N GLY A 313 -11.22 19.69 19.33
CA GLY A 313 -10.73 19.63 17.94
C GLY A 313 -9.38 20.31 17.72
N ARG A 314 -8.58 20.50 18.78
CA ARG A 314 -7.23 21.08 18.73
C ARG A 314 -6.21 19.95 18.77
N GLY A 315 -5.41 19.83 17.74
CA GLY A 315 -4.30 18.89 17.65
C GLY A 315 -3.10 19.54 17.00
N GLY A 316 -1.89 19.12 17.40
CA GLY A 316 -0.62 19.60 16.85
C GLY A 316 -0.48 19.27 15.35
N ASP A 317 0.41 19.97 14.66
CA ASP A 317 0.74 19.69 13.27
C ASP A 317 1.45 18.32 13.16
N LEU A 318 0.87 17.44 12.34
CA LEU A 318 1.51 16.17 12.00
C LEU A 318 2.73 16.48 11.11
N HIS A 319 3.91 16.08 11.56
CA HIS A 319 5.13 16.18 10.75
C HIS A 319 4.96 15.35 9.46
N LYS A 320 4.77 16.04 8.34
CA LYS A 320 4.56 15.41 7.04
C LYS A 320 5.87 14.87 6.50
N ARG A 321 5.87 13.59 6.15
CA ARG A 321 6.93 13.01 5.33
C ARG A 321 6.94 13.72 3.97
N ARG A 322 7.88 14.64 3.76
CA ARG A 322 8.11 15.25 2.45
C ARG A 322 8.96 14.30 1.62
N LEU A 323 8.40 13.76 0.56
CA LEU A 323 9.19 13.13 -0.50
C LEU A 323 10.06 14.23 -1.12
N THR A 324 11.33 14.25 -0.76
CA THR A 324 12.30 15.16 -1.39
C THR A 324 12.66 14.62 -2.77
N VAL A 325 12.89 15.51 -3.73
CA VAL A 325 13.33 15.12 -5.09
C VAL A 325 14.57 14.21 -5.03
N ARG A 326 15.53 14.51 -4.13
CA ARG A 326 16.68 13.65 -3.88
C ARG A 326 16.30 12.24 -3.38
N GLY A 327 15.27 12.11 -2.54
CA GLY A 327 14.76 10.82 -2.09
C GLY A 327 14.16 10.01 -3.23
N VAL A 328 13.37 10.64 -4.09
CA VAL A 328 12.79 10.01 -5.30
C VAL A 328 13.91 9.56 -6.25
N LEU A 329 14.87 10.43 -6.58
CA LEU A 329 15.99 10.09 -7.44
C LEU A 329 16.83 8.94 -6.87
N ARG A 330 17.08 8.93 -5.55
CA ARG A 330 17.77 7.82 -4.87
C ARG A 330 16.99 6.51 -4.95
N SER A 331 15.66 6.54 -4.88
CA SER A 331 14.82 5.34 -5.01
C SER A 331 14.86 4.81 -6.45
N VAL A 332 14.78 5.68 -7.46
CA VAL A 332 14.79 5.29 -8.88
C VAL A 332 16.17 4.79 -9.32
N PHE A 333 17.22 5.53 -9.01
CA PHE A 333 18.59 5.23 -9.44
C PHE A 333 19.40 4.41 -8.41
N GLY A 334 18.84 4.11 -7.26
CA GLY A 334 19.43 3.19 -6.28
C GLY A 334 19.49 1.74 -6.78
N ALA A 335 20.21 0.90 -6.06
CA ALA A 335 20.39 -0.51 -6.45
C ALA A 335 19.07 -1.23 -6.69
N GLY A 336 18.08 -1.07 -5.81
CA GLY A 336 16.75 -1.69 -5.95
C GLY A 336 15.94 -1.18 -7.15
N GLY A 337 15.97 0.14 -7.41
CA GLY A 337 15.27 0.72 -8.55
C GLY A 337 15.88 0.31 -9.89
N ARG A 338 17.21 0.26 -9.98
CA ARG A 338 17.91 -0.21 -11.20
C ARG A 338 17.69 -1.68 -11.47
N GLU A 339 17.81 -2.53 -10.45
CA GLU A 339 17.57 -3.98 -10.58
C GLU A 339 16.14 -4.26 -11.05
N TYR A 340 15.16 -3.61 -10.41
CA TYR A 340 13.77 -3.77 -10.78
C TYR A 340 13.48 -3.20 -12.18
N GLY A 341 14.01 -2.02 -12.49
CA GLY A 341 13.89 -1.41 -13.82
C GLY A 341 14.45 -2.30 -14.93
N LEU A 342 15.63 -2.88 -14.72
CA LEU A 342 16.25 -3.80 -15.67
C LEU A 342 15.43 -5.10 -15.84
N ARG A 343 14.92 -5.67 -14.75
CA ARG A 343 14.06 -6.87 -14.81
C ARG A 343 12.78 -6.62 -15.60
N VAL A 344 12.10 -5.50 -15.34
CA VAL A 344 10.91 -5.10 -16.11
C VAL A 344 11.27 -4.88 -17.57
N ALA A 345 12.34 -4.17 -17.87
CA ALA A 345 12.78 -3.91 -19.24
C ALA A 345 13.07 -5.18 -20.01
N LEU A 346 13.80 -6.13 -19.41
CA LEU A 346 14.15 -7.39 -20.06
C LEU A 346 12.94 -8.28 -20.27
N CYS A 347 12.06 -8.45 -19.27
CA CYS A 347 10.87 -9.28 -19.43
C CYS A 347 9.87 -8.65 -20.41
N PHE A 348 9.63 -7.35 -20.31
CA PHE A 348 8.71 -6.65 -21.19
C PHE A 348 9.28 -6.55 -22.61
N GLY A 349 10.56 -6.18 -22.76
CA GLY A 349 11.23 -6.13 -24.05
C GLY A 349 11.31 -7.49 -24.76
N ALA A 350 11.65 -8.57 -24.03
CA ALA A 350 11.63 -9.93 -24.58
C ALA A 350 10.22 -10.32 -25.05
N SER A 351 9.18 -9.99 -24.27
CA SER A 351 7.80 -10.29 -24.68
C SER A 351 7.37 -9.47 -25.89
N VAL A 352 7.77 -8.20 -26.00
CA VAL A 352 7.53 -7.39 -27.21
C VAL A 352 8.27 -7.98 -28.41
N ALA A 353 9.54 -8.35 -28.26
CA ALA A 353 10.35 -8.95 -29.33
C ALA A 353 9.74 -10.25 -29.85
N VAL A 354 9.34 -11.15 -28.94
CA VAL A 354 8.69 -12.42 -29.30
C VAL A 354 7.33 -12.16 -29.96
N ALA A 355 6.53 -11.25 -29.42
CA ALA A 355 5.24 -10.90 -29.99
C ALA A 355 5.36 -10.33 -31.42
N GLN A 356 6.32 -9.43 -31.65
CA GLN A 356 6.61 -8.87 -32.97
C GLN A 356 7.13 -9.92 -33.94
N ALA A 357 8.02 -10.82 -33.47
CA ALA A 357 8.52 -11.93 -34.30
C ALA A 357 7.39 -12.87 -34.72
N LEU A 358 6.48 -13.24 -33.82
CA LEU A 358 5.32 -14.07 -34.13
C LEU A 358 4.34 -13.37 -35.07
N HIS A 359 4.10 -12.08 -34.89
CA HIS A 359 3.25 -11.26 -35.74
C HIS A 359 3.77 -11.20 -37.18
N HIS A 360 5.08 -11.02 -37.39
CA HIS A 360 5.68 -10.91 -38.73
C HIS A 360 5.99 -12.25 -39.39
N SER A 361 6.12 -13.32 -38.60
CA SER A 361 6.40 -14.65 -39.15
C SER A 361 5.17 -15.37 -39.74
N HIS A 362 3.98 -14.81 -39.53
CA HIS A 362 2.68 -15.39 -39.93
C HIS A 362 2.49 -16.86 -39.50
N TRP A 363 3.28 -17.38 -38.56
CA TRP A 363 3.29 -18.78 -38.14
C TRP A 363 1.97 -19.23 -37.51
N TYR A 364 1.15 -18.34 -37.03
CA TYR A 364 -0.16 -18.61 -36.39
C TYR A 364 -1.31 -17.86 -37.06
N GLY A 365 -1.27 -17.60 -38.36
CA GLY A 365 -2.21 -16.71 -39.04
C GLY A 365 -1.96 -15.26 -38.71
N GLU A 366 -2.92 -14.39 -38.98
CA GLU A 366 -2.81 -12.98 -38.62
C GLU A 366 -2.93 -12.81 -37.10
N HIS A 367 -1.80 -12.65 -36.39
CA HIS A 367 -1.75 -12.36 -34.94
C HIS A 367 -2.14 -10.89 -34.67
N GLN A 368 -3.44 -10.63 -34.80
CA GLN A 368 -3.98 -9.27 -34.62
C GLN A 368 -3.84 -8.73 -33.19
N HIS A 369 -3.71 -9.61 -32.18
CA HIS A 369 -3.69 -9.24 -30.76
C HIS A 369 -2.32 -9.42 -30.10
N TRP A 370 -1.22 -9.25 -30.82
CA TRP A 370 0.14 -9.47 -30.30
C TRP A 370 0.45 -8.67 -29.01
N TYR A 371 -0.24 -7.55 -28.77
CA TYR A 371 -0.10 -6.70 -27.58
C TYR A 371 -0.51 -7.37 -26.27
N TRP A 372 -1.26 -8.47 -26.30
CA TRP A 372 -1.64 -9.17 -25.09
C TRP A 372 -0.48 -9.85 -24.40
N LEU A 373 0.51 -10.33 -25.16
CA LEU A 373 1.71 -10.96 -24.62
C LEU A 373 2.49 -9.99 -23.71
N PRO A 374 2.95 -8.81 -24.20
CA PRO A 374 3.64 -7.84 -23.35
C PRO A 374 2.75 -7.27 -22.24
N ALA A 375 1.47 -7.02 -22.48
CA ALA A 375 0.55 -6.54 -21.45
C ALA A 375 0.41 -7.54 -20.29
N THR A 376 0.37 -8.86 -20.59
CA THR A 376 0.33 -9.91 -19.57
C THR A 376 1.63 -9.97 -18.78
N THR A 377 2.77 -9.83 -19.44
CA THR A 377 4.10 -9.80 -18.81
C THR A 377 4.23 -8.70 -17.76
N VAL A 378 3.69 -7.51 -18.03
CA VAL A 378 3.72 -6.39 -17.06
C VAL A 378 3.08 -6.78 -15.71
N PHE A 379 1.93 -7.45 -15.73
CA PHE A 379 1.27 -7.90 -14.50
C PHE A 379 2.02 -9.02 -13.78
N LEU A 380 2.79 -9.83 -14.50
CA LEU A 380 3.59 -10.92 -13.92
C LEU A 380 4.89 -10.42 -13.26
N VAL A 381 5.54 -9.41 -13.83
CA VAL A 381 6.85 -8.92 -13.34
C VAL A 381 6.70 -8.02 -12.12
N LYS A 382 5.50 -7.49 -11.82
CA LYS A 382 5.27 -6.55 -10.72
C LYS A 382 5.64 -7.15 -9.35
N PRO A 383 6.58 -6.56 -8.57
CA PRO A 383 7.09 -7.17 -7.32
C PRO A 383 6.08 -7.16 -6.17
N ASP A 384 5.13 -6.24 -6.20
CA ASP A 384 4.17 -6.02 -5.10
C ASP A 384 3.13 -7.15 -4.95
N LEU A 385 3.10 -8.11 -5.88
CA LEU A 385 2.04 -9.12 -5.99
C LEU A 385 2.43 -10.51 -5.44
N GLY A 386 3.58 -10.65 -4.79
CA GLY A 386 4.01 -11.92 -4.20
C GLY A 386 5.03 -12.71 -5.03
N PRO A 387 5.29 -13.99 -4.68
CA PRO A 387 6.28 -14.84 -5.33
C PRO A 387 5.99 -15.05 -6.82
N LEU A 388 7.03 -15.07 -7.65
CA LEU A 388 6.91 -15.12 -9.11
C LEU A 388 6.19 -16.40 -9.59
N VAL A 389 6.57 -17.55 -9.05
CA VAL A 389 5.97 -18.84 -9.42
C VAL A 389 4.49 -18.89 -9.08
N SER A 390 4.11 -18.44 -7.87
CA SER A 390 2.71 -18.36 -7.45
C SER A 390 1.87 -17.48 -8.39
N ARG A 391 2.42 -16.33 -8.80
CA ARG A 391 1.76 -15.41 -9.73
C ARG A 391 1.58 -16.02 -11.11
N VAL A 392 2.61 -16.67 -11.63
CA VAL A 392 2.56 -17.35 -12.94
C VAL A 392 1.48 -18.41 -12.95
N LEU A 393 1.43 -19.28 -11.92
CA LEU A 393 0.40 -20.31 -11.80
C LEU A 393 -1.01 -19.71 -11.68
N CYS A 394 -1.20 -18.72 -10.81
CA CYS A 394 -2.49 -18.05 -10.66
C CYS A 394 -2.92 -17.34 -11.96
N ARG A 395 -1.96 -16.77 -12.70
CA ARG A 395 -2.24 -16.12 -14.00
C ARG A 395 -2.67 -17.13 -15.05
N ALA A 396 -1.94 -18.23 -15.21
CA ALA A 396 -2.27 -19.30 -16.14
C ALA A 396 -3.64 -19.91 -15.82
N ALA A 397 -3.84 -20.36 -14.58
CA ALA A 397 -5.10 -20.95 -14.13
C ALA A 397 -6.29 -19.97 -14.28
N GLY A 398 -6.10 -18.71 -13.86
CA GLY A 398 -7.14 -17.68 -13.97
C GLY A 398 -7.49 -17.34 -15.42
N THR A 399 -6.51 -17.29 -16.33
CA THR A 399 -6.79 -17.04 -17.76
C THR A 399 -7.53 -18.19 -18.39
N VAL A 400 -7.12 -19.44 -18.13
CA VAL A 400 -7.81 -20.64 -18.65
C VAL A 400 -9.25 -20.66 -18.13
N LEU A 401 -9.44 -20.49 -16.81
CA LEU A 401 -10.79 -20.47 -16.23
C LEU A 401 -11.64 -19.33 -16.81
N GLY A 402 -11.08 -18.13 -16.90
CA GLY A 402 -11.79 -16.96 -17.46
C GLY A 402 -12.16 -17.13 -18.91
N ALA A 403 -11.27 -17.72 -19.74
CA ALA A 403 -11.53 -17.99 -21.15
C ALA A 403 -12.62 -19.06 -21.34
N LEU A 404 -12.63 -20.12 -20.51
CA LEU A 404 -13.67 -21.15 -20.53
C LEU A 404 -15.04 -20.58 -20.09
N VAL A 405 -15.07 -19.81 -19.02
CA VAL A 405 -16.29 -19.13 -18.55
C VAL A 405 -16.82 -18.19 -19.62
N PHE A 406 -15.94 -17.37 -20.22
CA PHE A 406 -16.34 -16.49 -21.31
C PHE A 406 -16.87 -17.26 -22.53
N ALA A 407 -16.20 -18.34 -22.94
CA ALA A 407 -16.65 -19.15 -24.05
C ALA A 407 -18.07 -19.71 -23.81
N GLY A 408 -18.37 -20.16 -22.58
CA GLY A 408 -19.73 -20.58 -22.21
C GLY A 408 -20.76 -19.46 -22.31
N PHE A 409 -20.45 -18.26 -21.82
CA PHE A 409 -21.34 -17.10 -21.93
C PHE A 409 -21.52 -16.63 -23.38
N ALA A 410 -20.47 -16.65 -24.19
CA ALA A 410 -20.50 -16.23 -25.58
C ALA A 410 -21.41 -17.11 -26.49
N LEU A 411 -21.72 -18.33 -26.03
CA LEU A 411 -22.66 -19.23 -26.71
C LEU A 411 -24.13 -18.87 -26.44
N VAL A 412 -24.43 -18.28 -25.30
CA VAL A 412 -25.80 -18.11 -24.81
C VAL A 412 -26.25 -16.63 -24.83
N LEU A 413 -25.31 -15.70 -24.63
CA LEU A 413 -25.66 -14.29 -24.50
C LEU A 413 -25.93 -13.63 -25.86
N PRO A 414 -27.01 -12.81 -25.98
CA PRO A 414 -27.27 -12.02 -27.17
C PRO A 414 -26.18 -10.94 -27.37
N ARG A 415 -25.93 -10.58 -28.62
CA ARG A 415 -24.92 -9.57 -29.01
C ARG A 415 -25.61 -8.33 -29.55
N PRO A 416 -25.17 -7.11 -29.16
CA PRO A 416 -24.07 -6.81 -28.21
C PRO A 416 -24.53 -6.71 -26.74
N GLU A 417 -25.81 -6.69 -26.43
CA GLU A 417 -26.39 -6.30 -25.13
C GLU A 417 -25.94 -7.23 -23.99
N GLY A 418 -25.96 -8.55 -24.24
CA GLY A 418 -25.52 -9.54 -23.26
C GLY A 418 -24.04 -9.44 -22.93
N LEU A 419 -23.20 -9.08 -23.91
CA LEU A 419 -21.77 -8.84 -23.67
C LEU A 419 -21.53 -7.56 -22.88
N ILE A 420 -22.29 -6.50 -23.11
CA ILE A 420 -22.23 -5.25 -22.34
C ILE A 420 -22.62 -5.51 -20.87
N ALA A 421 -23.69 -6.30 -20.67
CA ALA A 421 -24.09 -6.73 -19.33
C ALA A 421 -22.99 -7.57 -18.65
N LEU A 422 -22.34 -8.46 -19.39
CA LEU A 422 -21.21 -9.26 -18.89
C LEU A 422 -20.00 -8.39 -18.49
N VAL A 423 -19.71 -7.33 -19.25
CA VAL A 423 -18.71 -6.33 -18.90
C VAL A 423 -19.07 -5.61 -17.58
N ALA A 424 -20.32 -5.19 -17.40
CA ALA A 424 -20.79 -4.56 -16.17
C ALA A 424 -20.68 -5.49 -14.95
N VAL A 425 -21.12 -6.75 -15.10
CA VAL A 425 -21.02 -7.76 -14.03
C VAL A 425 -19.57 -8.07 -13.70
N SER A 426 -18.71 -8.23 -14.70
CA SER A 426 -17.28 -8.45 -14.51
C SER A 426 -16.63 -7.26 -13.80
N GLY A 427 -16.99 -6.02 -14.17
CA GLY A 427 -16.57 -4.80 -13.48
C GLY A 427 -16.98 -4.79 -12.00
N ALA A 428 -18.20 -5.22 -11.69
CA ALA A 428 -18.71 -5.36 -10.31
C ALA A 428 -17.91 -6.41 -9.51
N LEU A 429 -17.44 -7.46 -10.15
CA LEU A 429 -16.71 -8.55 -9.50
C LEU A 429 -15.23 -8.22 -9.23
N ILE A 430 -14.60 -7.29 -9.97
CA ILE A 430 -13.19 -6.92 -9.81
C ILE A 430 -12.83 -6.64 -8.34
N PRO A 431 -13.53 -5.78 -7.57
CA PRO A 431 -13.16 -5.46 -6.19
C PRO A 431 -13.21 -6.65 -5.24
N VAL A 432 -14.04 -7.64 -5.52
CA VAL A 432 -14.12 -8.89 -4.74
C VAL A 432 -13.03 -9.86 -5.18
N ALA A 433 -12.80 -9.96 -6.48
CA ALA A 433 -11.81 -10.85 -7.08
C ALA A 433 -10.35 -10.47 -6.73
N THR A 434 -10.07 -9.20 -6.42
CA THR A 434 -8.74 -8.74 -5.97
C THR A 434 -8.21 -9.46 -4.73
N ARG A 435 -9.05 -10.19 -4.00
CA ARG A 435 -8.67 -11.02 -2.84
C ARG A 435 -7.85 -12.25 -3.19
N HIS A 436 -7.94 -12.70 -4.44
CA HIS A 436 -7.20 -13.85 -4.95
C HIS A 436 -6.76 -13.59 -6.38
N PHE A 437 -5.45 -13.67 -6.64
CA PHE A 437 -4.89 -13.24 -7.93
C PHE A 437 -5.43 -14.04 -9.13
N ALA A 438 -5.70 -15.36 -8.98
CA ALA A 438 -6.31 -16.16 -10.04
C ALA A 438 -7.76 -15.74 -10.31
N ALA A 439 -8.55 -15.45 -9.26
CA ALA A 439 -9.93 -14.96 -9.42
C ALA A 439 -9.96 -13.60 -10.13
N GLN A 440 -9.09 -12.69 -9.73
CA GLN A 440 -8.95 -11.39 -10.42
C GLN A 440 -8.57 -11.58 -11.89
N THR A 441 -7.64 -12.49 -12.18
CA THR A 441 -7.25 -12.79 -13.55
C THR A 441 -8.42 -13.36 -14.36
N ALA A 442 -9.20 -14.29 -13.79
CA ALA A 442 -10.36 -14.88 -14.48
C ALA A 442 -11.41 -13.81 -14.82
N VAL A 443 -11.79 -12.97 -13.84
CA VAL A 443 -12.76 -11.90 -14.05
C VAL A 443 -12.28 -10.88 -15.09
N VAL A 444 -11.01 -10.45 -15.01
CA VAL A 444 -10.43 -9.53 -16.00
C VAL A 444 -10.36 -10.18 -17.39
N THR A 445 -10.08 -11.48 -17.49
CA THR A 445 -10.05 -12.20 -18.78
C THR A 445 -11.44 -12.24 -19.41
N VAL A 446 -12.49 -12.55 -18.63
CA VAL A 446 -13.89 -12.49 -19.12
C VAL A 446 -14.23 -11.10 -19.64
N LEU A 447 -13.90 -10.06 -18.86
CA LEU A 447 -14.18 -8.67 -19.22
C LEU A 447 -13.47 -8.27 -20.52
N VAL A 448 -12.18 -8.55 -20.63
CA VAL A 448 -11.37 -8.19 -21.81
C VAL A 448 -11.84 -8.93 -23.06
N LEU A 449 -12.15 -10.22 -22.97
CA LEU A 449 -12.68 -10.99 -24.11
C LEU A 449 -14.05 -10.47 -24.54
N ALA A 450 -14.91 -10.08 -23.59
CA ALA A 450 -16.20 -9.45 -23.91
C ALA A 450 -16.01 -8.10 -24.61
N LEU A 451 -15.07 -7.26 -24.16
CA LEU A 451 -14.75 -5.98 -24.81
C LEU A 451 -14.26 -6.16 -26.25
N VAL A 452 -13.35 -7.11 -26.47
CA VAL A 452 -12.81 -7.42 -27.81
C VAL A 452 -13.91 -7.89 -28.74
N MET A 453 -14.79 -8.78 -28.26
CA MET A 453 -15.91 -9.27 -29.06
C MET A 453 -16.96 -8.20 -29.38
N VAL A 454 -17.23 -7.26 -28.46
CA VAL A 454 -18.09 -6.10 -28.73
C VAL A 454 -17.43 -5.16 -29.75
N GLY A 455 -16.09 -5.08 -29.74
CA GLY A 455 -15.31 -4.34 -30.74
C GLY A 455 -15.37 -4.89 -32.17
N GLY A 456 -16.09 -6.00 -32.39
CA GLY A 456 -16.25 -6.61 -33.70
C GLY A 456 -15.25 -7.75 -34.02
N GLU A 457 -14.34 -8.03 -33.09
CA GLU A 457 -13.35 -9.08 -33.27
C GLU A 457 -13.94 -10.47 -32.97
N PRO A 458 -13.46 -11.52 -33.65
CA PRO A 458 -13.91 -12.88 -33.39
C PRO A 458 -13.50 -13.37 -31.99
N GLN A 459 -14.08 -14.50 -31.57
CA GLN A 459 -13.76 -15.09 -30.27
C GLN A 459 -12.27 -15.45 -30.15
N ALA A 460 -11.53 -14.70 -29.32
CA ALA A 460 -10.08 -14.80 -29.20
C ALA A 460 -9.61 -15.60 -27.95
N SER A 461 -10.47 -16.52 -27.43
CA SER A 461 -10.18 -17.25 -26.17
C SER A 461 -8.94 -18.15 -26.27
N ALA A 462 -8.74 -18.86 -27.38
CA ALA A 462 -7.60 -19.74 -27.57
C ALA A 462 -6.28 -18.95 -27.69
N GLY A 463 -6.27 -17.89 -28.50
CA GLY A 463 -5.12 -16.97 -28.58
C GLY A 463 -4.75 -16.37 -27.23
N ARG A 464 -5.75 -15.97 -26.44
CA ARG A 464 -5.54 -15.42 -25.09
C ARG A 464 -4.86 -16.41 -24.15
N ILE A 465 -5.23 -17.69 -24.19
CA ILE A 465 -4.59 -18.74 -23.38
C ILE A 465 -3.15 -18.94 -23.85
N THR A 466 -2.93 -19.12 -25.14
CA THR A 466 -1.59 -19.35 -25.71
C THR A 466 -0.62 -18.23 -25.38
N GLU A 467 -1.01 -16.97 -25.60
CA GLU A 467 -0.18 -15.81 -25.32
C GLU A 467 0.07 -15.63 -23.81
N THR A 468 -0.91 -15.97 -22.96
CA THR A 468 -0.69 -15.94 -21.51
C THR A 468 0.32 -16.99 -21.08
N LEU A 469 0.24 -18.23 -21.61
CA LEU A 469 1.21 -19.29 -21.31
C LEU A 469 2.62 -18.91 -21.80
N LEU A 470 2.71 -18.32 -22.99
CA LEU A 470 3.98 -17.83 -23.54
C LEU A 470 4.56 -16.69 -22.68
N ALA A 471 3.72 -15.73 -22.23
CA ALA A 471 4.14 -14.69 -21.29
C ALA A 471 4.64 -15.28 -19.97
N CYS A 472 3.95 -16.30 -19.45
CA CYS A 472 4.36 -17.04 -18.26
C CYS A 472 5.74 -17.69 -18.45
N ALA A 473 5.98 -18.34 -19.58
CA ALA A 473 7.26 -18.95 -19.92
C ALA A 473 8.39 -17.90 -20.02
N ILE A 474 8.16 -16.81 -20.74
CA ILE A 474 9.14 -15.71 -20.86
C ILE A 474 9.49 -15.14 -19.47
N VAL A 475 8.49 -14.87 -18.65
CA VAL A 475 8.72 -14.29 -17.32
C VAL A 475 9.44 -15.28 -16.38
N LEU A 476 9.14 -16.57 -16.46
CA LEU A 476 9.87 -17.58 -15.69
C LEU A 476 11.34 -17.68 -16.14
N LEU A 477 11.61 -17.67 -17.44
CA LEU A 477 12.96 -17.76 -17.97
C LEU A 477 13.76 -16.48 -17.68
N VAL A 478 13.25 -15.33 -18.13
CA VAL A 478 13.95 -14.05 -18.03
C VAL A 478 13.94 -13.51 -16.60
N GLY A 479 12.84 -13.67 -15.86
CA GLY A 479 12.69 -13.19 -14.49
C GLY A 479 13.58 -13.92 -13.48
N HIS A 480 14.02 -15.16 -13.77
CA HIS A 480 14.97 -15.93 -12.97
C HIS A 480 16.43 -15.77 -13.41
N LEU A 481 16.69 -15.05 -14.49
CA LEU A 481 18.09 -14.76 -14.88
C LEU A 481 18.80 -14.01 -13.75
N PRO A 482 20.06 -14.37 -13.45
CA PRO A 482 20.87 -13.65 -12.50
C PRO A 482 21.12 -12.23 -13.00
N MET A 483 20.49 -11.26 -12.35
CA MET A 483 20.73 -9.85 -12.64
C MET A 483 22.11 -9.45 -12.08
N PRO A 484 22.84 -8.51 -12.74
CA PRO A 484 24.02 -7.90 -12.18
C PRO A 484 23.64 -7.12 -10.92
N GLY A 485 23.80 -7.75 -9.77
CA GLY A 485 23.40 -7.33 -8.44
C GLY A 485 23.37 -8.54 -7.51
N GLN A 486 23.58 -8.35 -6.23
CA GLN A 486 23.63 -9.48 -5.30
C GLN A 486 22.24 -10.12 -5.17
N ARG A 487 22.13 -11.42 -5.44
CA ARG A 487 20.99 -12.24 -5.06
C ARG A 487 20.75 -12.07 -3.56
N GLY A 488 19.54 -11.69 -3.17
CA GLY A 488 19.21 -11.32 -1.78
C GLY A 488 19.37 -9.83 -1.45
N GLY A 489 19.78 -8.97 -2.40
CA GLY A 489 19.93 -7.53 -2.20
C GLY A 489 18.67 -6.85 -1.71
N GLY A 490 17.50 -7.31 -2.12
CA GLY A 490 16.20 -6.80 -1.65
C GLY A 490 16.00 -7.01 -0.14
N VAL A 491 16.24 -8.22 0.38
CA VAL A 491 16.12 -8.53 1.82
C VAL A 491 17.20 -7.78 2.61
N ARG A 492 18.47 -7.81 2.16
CA ARG A 492 19.56 -7.11 2.83
C ARG A 492 19.35 -5.59 2.90
N SER A 493 18.89 -4.97 1.81
CA SER A 493 18.62 -3.54 1.79
C SER A 493 17.46 -3.15 2.72
N ARG A 494 16.43 -3.99 2.84
CA ARG A 494 15.31 -3.79 3.78
C ARG A 494 15.75 -4.00 5.23
N LEU A 495 16.60 -4.99 5.50
CA LEU A 495 17.20 -5.19 6.83
C LEU A 495 18.07 -3.99 7.22
N ALA A 496 18.94 -3.50 6.33
CA ALA A 496 19.75 -2.33 6.58
C ALA A 496 18.91 -1.06 6.83
N ALA A 497 17.81 -0.88 6.08
CA ALA A 497 16.88 0.22 6.31
C ALA A 497 16.16 0.09 7.66
N ALA A 498 15.76 -1.13 8.06
CA ALA A 498 15.13 -1.39 9.35
C ALA A 498 16.11 -1.14 10.51
N SER A 499 17.34 -1.58 10.38
CA SER A 499 18.41 -1.32 11.36
C SER A 499 18.67 0.17 11.53
N GLY A 500 18.87 0.92 10.43
CA GLY A 500 19.09 2.36 10.50
C GLY A 500 17.91 3.13 11.09
N ALA A 501 16.69 2.70 10.84
CA ALA A 501 15.50 3.30 11.45
C ALA A 501 15.38 2.97 12.95
N ALA A 502 15.70 1.74 13.35
CA ALA A 502 15.76 1.34 14.77
C ALA A 502 16.83 2.11 15.53
N GLU A 503 18.02 2.24 14.94
CA GLU A 503 19.13 3.05 15.46
C GLU A 503 18.75 4.52 15.67
N ALA A 504 18.14 5.13 14.67
CA ALA A 504 17.71 6.53 14.77
C ALA A 504 16.68 6.74 15.89
N TYR A 505 15.77 5.78 16.06
CA TYR A 505 14.78 5.83 17.15
C TYR A 505 15.42 5.64 18.53
N LEU A 506 16.26 4.61 18.69
CA LEU A 506 16.99 4.33 19.93
C LEU A 506 17.85 5.53 20.35
N THR A 507 18.68 6.04 19.43
CA THR A 507 19.56 7.18 19.69
C THR A 507 18.76 8.42 20.11
N HIS A 508 17.58 8.64 19.53
CA HIS A 508 16.73 9.76 19.90
C HIS A 508 16.21 9.63 21.34
N VAL A 509 15.72 8.44 21.72
CA VAL A 509 15.22 8.18 23.08
C VAL A 509 16.34 8.30 24.11
N LEU A 510 17.54 7.76 23.82
CA LEU A 510 18.67 7.87 24.73
C LEU A 510 19.16 9.31 24.91
N ARG A 511 19.14 10.14 23.86
CA ARG A 511 19.45 11.58 23.99
C ARG A 511 18.40 12.34 24.80
N GLU A 512 17.19 11.83 24.93
CA GLU A 512 16.19 12.42 25.82
C GLU A 512 16.56 12.20 27.32
N THR A 513 17.30 11.11 27.65
CA THR A 513 17.79 10.87 29.03
C THR A 513 18.88 11.84 29.46
N GLU A 514 19.69 12.34 28.51
CA GLU A 514 20.79 13.27 28.78
C GLU A 514 20.31 14.72 29.03
N ARG A 515 19.06 15.02 28.64
CA ARG A 515 18.49 16.35 28.91
C ARG A 515 18.04 16.44 30.35
N PRO A 516 18.53 17.43 31.14
CA PRO A 516 18.04 17.63 32.49
C PRO A 516 16.53 17.86 32.40
N GLY A 517 15.75 16.94 32.99
CA GLY A 517 14.31 17.06 33.10
C GLY A 517 13.93 18.44 33.66
N PRO A 518 12.75 18.99 33.36
CA PRO A 518 12.29 20.21 33.98
C PRO A 518 12.30 19.99 35.48
N ARG A 519 13.25 20.60 36.14
CA ARG A 519 13.27 20.65 37.62
C ARG A 519 11.88 21.06 38.05
N GLU A 520 11.36 20.35 39.00
CA GLU A 520 10.15 20.59 39.79
C GLU A 520 10.16 21.98 40.44
N THR A 521 10.08 23.03 39.62
CA THR A 521 9.92 24.41 40.05
C THR A 521 8.80 25.02 39.23
N ALA A 522 7.59 24.67 39.59
CA ALA A 522 6.43 25.55 39.63
C ALA A 522 5.16 24.73 39.85
N ARG A 523 4.83 24.40 41.08
CA ARG A 523 3.42 24.36 41.48
C ARG A 523 2.82 25.70 41.05
N PRO A 524 1.86 25.76 40.14
CA PRO A 524 1.15 26.99 39.90
C PRO A 524 0.32 27.27 41.16
N VAL A 525 0.78 28.19 41.97
CA VAL A 525 -0.05 28.87 42.96
C VAL A 525 -1.17 29.54 42.17
N LEU A 526 -2.38 29.01 42.32
CA LEU A 526 -3.62 29.64 41.88
C LEU A 526 -3.71 31.02 42.48
N ARG A 527 -3.21 32.05 41.81
CA ARG A 527 -3.59 33.44 42.04
C ARG A 527 -4.75 33.75 41.11
N GLN A 528 -5.96 33.67 41.67
CA GLN A 528 -7.14 34.36 41.17
C GLN A 528 -6.84 35.86 41.17
N THR A 529 -6.58 36.45 40.02
CA THR A 529 -6.89 37.86 39.76
C THR A 529 -7.23 37.97 38.27
N ALA A 530 -8.52 38.05 38.03
CA ALA A 530 -9.08 38.37 36.74
C ALA A 530 -8.68 39.79 36.32
N ARG A 531 -8.04 39.91 35.17
CA ARG A 531 -8.05 41.13 34.34
C ARG A 531 -8.33 40.75 32.90
N PRO A 532 -9.29 41.37 32.23
CA PRO A 532 -9.60 41.08 30.86
C PRO A 532 -8.52 41.63 29.92
N VAL A 533 -7.96 40.76 29.08
CA VAL A 533 -7.01 41.14 28.01
C VAL A 533 -7.79 41.35 26.70
N PRO A 534 -7.48 42.42 25.90
CA PRO A 534 -8.20 42.77 24.68
C PRO A 534 -8.10 41.69 23.60
N ARG A 535 -9.20 41.46 22.89
CA ARG A 535 -9.29 40.63 21.67
C ARG A 535 -8.51 41.27 20.54
N GLY A 536 -7.47 40.59 20.05
CA GLY A 536 -6.85 40.95 18.80
C GLY A 536 -5.35 40.73 18.80
N VAL A 537 -4.90 39.53 18.53
CA VAL A 537 -3.70 39.13 17.80
C VAL A 537 -3.74 37.61 17.84
N GLY A 538 -3.69 36.94 16.68
CA GLY A 538 -3.64 35.49 16.57
C GLY A 538 -2.42 34.98 17.34
N SER A 539 -2.65 34.33 18.48
CA SER A 539 -1.61 33.66 19.23
C SER A 539 -1.12 32.47 18.42
N VAL A 540 0.01 32.62 17.74
CA VAL A 540 0.87 31.51 17.38
C VAL A 540 1.23 30.83 18.71
N VAL A 541 0.57 29.70 19.01
CA VAL A 541 0.98 28.83 20.12
C VAL A 541 2.38 28.37 19.76
N ARG A 542 3.41 28.92 20.39
CA ARG A 542 4.77 28.40 20.37
C ARG A 542 4.70 27.01 21.00
N GLU A 543 4.87 25.98 20.17
CA GLU A 543 5.08 24.61 20.64
C GLU A 543 6.27 24.61 21.59
N THR A 544 6.11 23.92 22.72
CA THR A 544 7.22 23.83 23.68
C THR A 544 8.29 22.90 23.11
N PRO A 545 9.59 23.08 23.39
CA PRO A 545 10.66 22.20 22.89
C PRO A 545 10.45 20.72 23.22
N THR A 546 9.68 20.42 24.27
CA THR A 546 9.28 19.06 24.66
C THR A 546 8.23 18.45 23.75
N ASP A 547 7.31 19.25 23.19
CA ASP A 547 6.28 18.77 22.27
C ASP A 547 6.89 18.41 20.91
N ASP A 548 7.84 19.19 20.41
CA ASP A 548 8.60 18.90 19.19
C ASP A 548 9.45 17.61 19.31
N ALA A 549 10.11 17.41 20.44
CA ALA A 549 10.90 16.20 20.71
C ALA A 549 10.00 14.96 20.71
N ARG A 550 8.85 15.03 21.38
CA ARG A 550 7.86 13.94 21.43
C ARG A 550 7.26 13.65 20.07
N ALA A 551 6.92 14.66 19.28
CA ALA A 551 6.43 14.49 17.91
C ALA A 551 7.46 13.82 16.99
N ARG A 552 8.75 14.20 17.16
CA ARG A 552 9.86 13.56 16.45
C ARG A 552 10.05 12.10 16.88
N ARG A 553 9.95 11.78 18.17
CA ARG A 553 10.00 10.42 18.71
C ARG A 553 8.93 9.53 18.07
N TRP A 554 7.68 9.98 18.00
CA TRP A 554 6.59 9.24 17.35
C TRP A 554 6.83 9.01 15.85
N THR A 555 7.44 9.99 15.18
CA THR A 555 7.80 9.85 13.77
C THR A 555 8.86 8.76 13.57
N LEU A 556 9.94 8.78 14.36
CA LEU A 556 11.03 7.80 14.30
C LEU A 556 10.54 6.39 14.67
N ARG A 557 9.73 6.27 15.74
CA ARG A 557 9.11 5.02 16.13
C ARG A 557 8.32 4.40 14.98
N ARG A 558 7.47 5.17 14.35
CA ARG A 558 6.67 4.69 13.22
C ARG A 558 7.54 4.31 12.01
N GLU A 559 8.59 5.08 11.71
CA GLU A 559 9.53 4.72 10.64
C GLU A 559 10.24 3.39 10.94
N ALA A 560 10.63 3.13 12.18
CA ALA A 560 11.25 1.89 12.60
C ALA A 560 10.30 0.69 12.41
N TYR A 561 9.08 0.75 12.94
CA TYR A 561 8.11 -0.34 12.76
C TYR A 561 7.70 -0.56 11.31
N ARG A 562 7.59 0.50 10.52
CA ARG A 562 7.32 0.39 9.09
C ARG A 562 8.45 -0.31 8.34
N ALA A 563 9.69 0.08 8.59
CA ALA A 563 10.86 -0.54 7.97
C ALA A 563 10.96 -2.02 8.36
N LEU A 564 10.66 -2.37 9.60
CA LEU A 564 10.58 -3.76 10.09
C LEU A 564 9.46 -4.55 9.37
N ALA A 565 8.27 -3.98 9.20
CA ALA A 565 7.17 -4.60 8.48
C ALA A 565 7.52 -4.83 6.99
N GLU A 566 8.20 -3.87 6.35
CA GLU A 566 8.70 -4.00 4.98
C GLU A 566 9.78 -5.11 4.89
N ALA A 567 10.67 -5.21 5.87
CA ALA A 567 11.68 -6.27 5.94
C ALA A 567 11.04 -7.64 6.10
N ARG A 568 10.10 -7.82 7.04
CA ARG A 568 9.32 -9.08 7.21
C ARG A 568 8.60 -9.49 5.92
N THR A 569 7.95 -8.54 5.26
CA THR A 569 7.27 -8.81 3.99
C THR A 569 8.25 -9.30 2.94
N SER A 570 9.42 -8.66 2.83
CA SER A 570 10.46 -9.04 1.89
C SER A 570 11.02 -10.44 2.17
N ILE A 571 11.22 -10.79 3.45
CA ILE A 571 11.68 -12.12 3.88
C ILE A 571 10.61 -13.18 3.57
N ALA A 572 9.35 -12.93 3.92
CA ALA A 572 8.25 -13.84 3.66
C ALA A 572 8.07 -14.11 2.15
N LEU A 573 8.24 -13.09 1.32
CA LEU A 573 8.20 -13.23 -0.14
C LEU A 573 9.40 -14.05 -0.65
N ALA A 574 10.60 -13.80 -0.13
CA ALA A 574 11.79 -14.57 -0.51
C ALA A 574 11.69 -16.04 -0.06
N ALA A 575 11.14 -16.31 1.12
CA ALA A 575 10.92 -17.68 1.62
C ALA A 575 9.84 -18.43 0.82
N ALA A 576 8.90 -17.71 0.20
CA ALA A 576 7.85 -18.30 -0.63
C ALA A 576 8.29 -18.52 -2.10
N GLU A 577 9.50 -18.08 -2.51
CA GLU A 577 10.09 -18.39 -3.82
C GLU A 577 10.64 -19.83 -3.87
N LEU A 578 11.25 -20.20 -5.00
CA LEU A 578 11.86 -21.53 -5.15
C LEU A 578 12.95 -21.78 -4.11
N PRO A 579 13.08 -23.02 -3.57
CA PRO A 579 14.04 -23.34 -2.50
C PRO A 579 15.48 -22.96 -2.81
N ALA A 580 15.90 -22.99 -4.09
CA ALA A 580 17.24 -22.60 -4.51
C ALA A 580 17.51 -21.08 -4.29
N LEU A 581 16.47 -20.26 -4.29
CA LEU A 581 16.55 -18.80 -4.06
C LEU A 581 16.32 -18.45 -2.59
N ALA A 582 15.57 -19.28 -1.85
CA ALA A 582 15.26 -19.08 -0.44
C ALA A 582 16.48 -19.14 0.49
N ARG A 583 17.54 -19.87 0.12
CA ARG A 583 18.78 -20.01 0.91
C ARG A 583 19.48 -18.69 1.23
N HIS A 584 19.20 -17.62 0.49
CA HIS A 584 19.78 -16.30 0.72
C HIS A 584 19.06 -15.49 1.80
N SER A 585 17.93 -15.97 2.32
CA SER A 585 17.14 -15.36 3.40
C SER A 585 17.26 -16.10 4.74
N GLU A 586 18.06 -17.17 4.81
CA GLU A 586 18.26 -17.94 6.03
C GLU A 586 18.76 -17.04 7.16
N GLY A 587 18.06 -17.07 8.30
CA GLY A 587 18.35 -16.28 9.50
C GLY A 587 17.99 -14.80 9.43
N ALA A 588 17.38 -14.33 8.35
CA ALA A 588 16.90 -12.95 8.26
C ALA A 588 15.71 -12.73 9.24
N ASP A 589 14.89 -13.77 9.48
CA ASP A 589 13.79 -13.71 10.44
C ASP A 589 14.28 -13.48 11.88
N GLU A 590 15.41 -14.10 12.26
CA GLU A 590 16.01 -13.91 13.59
C GLU A 590 16.49 -12.47 13.76
N ILE A 591 17.17 -11.91 12.75
CA ILE A 591 17.62 -10.50 12.77
C ILE A 591 16.44 -9.55 12.92
N VAL A 592 15.34 -9.76 12.18
CA VAL A 592 14.15 -8.92 12.31
C VAL A 592 13.50 -9.06 13.68
N ALA A 593 13.45 -10.29 14.24
CA ALA A 593 12.90 -10.51 15.57
C ALA A 593 13.71 -9.76 16.65
N VAL A 594 15.03 -9.77 16.56
CA VAL A 594 15.90 -9.01 17.48
C VAL A 594 15.73 -7.50 17.30
N LEU A 595 15.69 -7.02 16.06
CA LEU A 595 15.44 -5.59 15.79
C LEU A 595 14.06 -5.13 16.30
N GLU A 596 13.03 -5.96 16.18
CA GLU A 596 11.72 -5.66 16.76
C GLU A 596 11.78 -5.61 18.29
N GLY A 597 12.48 -6.55 18.92
CA GLY A 597 12.72 -6.52 20.36
C GLY A 597 13.41 -5.23 20.80
N ILE A 598 14.40 -4.76 20.05
CA ILE A 598 15.08 -3.47 20.30
C ILE A 598 14.09 -2.31 20.22
N VAL A 599 13.26 -2.23 19.17
CA VAL A 599 12.29 -1.13 19.00
C VAL A 599 11.20 -1.18 20.06
N ASP A 600 10.73 -2.37 20.45
CA ASP A 600 9.74 -2.56 21.52
C ASP A 600 10.30 -2.14 22.90
N THR A 601 11.51 -2.58 23.22
CA THR A 601 12.20 -2.22 24.45
C THR A 601 12.47 -0.71 24.49
N THR A 602 12.90 -0.11 23.37
CA THR A 602 13.07 1.35 23.25
C THR A 602 11.75 2.09 23.49
N THR A 603 10.61 1.54 23.02
CA THR A 603 9.29 2.13 23.26
C THR A 603 8.91 2.06 24.73
N ALA A 604 9.20 0.93 25.41
CA ALA A 604 8.98 0.79 26.85
C ALA A 604 9.88 1.76 27.67
N CYS A 605 11.14 1.91 27.25
CA CYS A 605 12.06 2.91 27.82
C CYS A 605 11.50 4.34 27.70
N ALA A 606 10.98 4.70 26.52
CA ALA A 606 10.42 6.03 26.29
C ALA A 606 9.21 6.33 27.19
N VAL A 607 8.30 5.35 27.34
CA VAL A 607 7.12 5.48 28.23
C VAL A 607 7.54 5.58 29.70
N HIS A 608 8.52 4.79 30.13
CA HIS A 608 9.01 4.82 31.50
C HIS A 608 9.76 6.12 31.80
N LEU A 609 10.54 6.62 30.84
CA LEU A 609 11.25 7.90 30.93
C LEU A 609 10.28 9.08 31.10
N ASP A 610 9.18 9.10 30.34
CA ASP A 610 8.14 10.14 30.45
C ASP A 610 7.47 10.14 31.85
N ASP A 611 7.36 8.97 32.51
CA ASP A 611 6.74 8.82 33.82
C ASP A 611 7.70 9.09 35.00
N SER A 612 8.92 8.53 34.94
CA SER A 612 9.86 8.52 36.06
C SER A 612 11.07 9.45 35.89
N GLY A 613 11.30 9.94 34.66
CA GLY A 613 12.50 10.71 34.33
C GLY A 613 13.79 9.90 34.27
N ARG A 614 13.73 8.56 34.37
CA ARG A 614 14.88 7.64 34.38
C ARG A 614 14.52 6.37 33.61
N LEU A 615 15.56 5.66 33.13
CA LEU A 615 15.38 4.34 32.53
C LEU A 615 15.27 3.27 33.64
N ALA A 616 14.43 2.27 33.42
CA ALA A 616 14.37 1.12 34.33
C ALA A 616 15.56 0.17 34.10
N PRO A 617 16.21 -0.34 35.17
CA PRO A 617 17.36 -1.25 35.04
C PRO A 617 17.08 -2.49 34.20
N GLU A 618 15.88 -3.05 34.29
CA GLU A 618 15.45 -4.22 33.52
C GLU A 618 15.39 -3.93 32.02
N GLN A 619 14.93 -2.75 31.64
CA GLN A 619 14.86 -2.31 30.25
C GLN A 619 16.26 -2.11 29.67
N VAL A 620 17.17 -1.49 30.44
CA VAL A 620 18.58 -1.31 30.07
C VAL A 620 19.26 -2.67 29.88
N LYS A 621 19.05 -3.60 30.82
CA LYS A 621 19.58 -4.97 30.73
C LYS A 621 19.07 -5.67 29.47
N ARG A 622 17.76 -5.65 29.23
CA ARG A 622 17.16 -6.28 28.06
C ARG A 622 17.66 -5.67 26.74
N LEU A 623 17.81 -4.36 26.68
CA LEU A 623 18.37 -3.67 25.52
C LEU A 623 19.81 -4.09 25.26
N THR A 624 20.63 -4.20 26.30
CA THR A 624 22.03 -4.65 26.19
C THR A 624 22.13 -6.10 25.68
N GLU A 625 21.26 -6.98 26.17
CA GLU A 625 21.18 -8.37 25.71
C GLU A 625 20.83 -8.45 24.22
N LEU A 626 19.82 -7.70 23.78
CA LEU A 626 19.39 -7.67 22.38
C LEU A 626 20.43 -7.07 21.45
N LEU A 627 21.14 -6.02 21.88
CA LEU A 627 22.24 -5.43 21.12
C LEU A 627 23.41 -6.42 20.98
N GLY A 628 23.76 -7.14 22.04
CA GLY A 628 24.77 -8.21 22.00
C GLY A 628 24.35 -9.39 21.12
N GLU A 629 23.08 -9.77 21.10
CA GLU A 629 22.54 -10.80 20.22
C GLU A 629 22.62 -10.37 18.73
N LEU A 630 22.24 -9.13 18.43
CA LEU A 630 22.34 -8.57 17.08
C LEU A 630 23.80 -8.58 16.57
N GLY A 631 24.76 -8.20 17.42
CA GLY A 631 26.19 -8.24 17.08
C GLY A 631 26.67 -9.64 16.70
N ARG A 632 26.30 -10.65 17.49
CA ARG A 632 26.63 -12.06 17.21
C ARG A 632 26.02 -12.57 15.89
N LEU A 633 24.78 -12.18 15.59
CA LEU A 633 24.12 -12.55 14.33
C LEU A 633 24.77 -11.90 13.11
N ASP A 634 25.29 -10.68 13.24
CA ASP A 634 25.99 -9.98 12.15
C ASP A 634 27.39 -10.56 11.89
N GLU A 635 28.15 -10.91 12.94
CA GLU A 635 29.47 -11.53 12.82
C GLU A 635 29.44 -12.94 12.23
N GLY A 636 28.45 -13.75 12.64
CA GLY A 636 28.32 -15.16 12.21
C GLY A 636 27.94 -15.35 10.74
N ARG A 637 27.43 -14.33 10.05
CA ARG A 637 26.86 -14.42 8.69
C ARG A 637 27.49 -13.50 7.65
N GLY A 638 28.73 -13.05 7.88
CA GLY A 638 29.49 -12.28 6.89
C GLY A 638 28.87 -10.89 6.61
N ARG A 639 28.86 -10.07 7.61
CA ARG A 639 28.53 -8.63 7.60
C ARG A 639 27.28 -8.28 6.78
N VAL A 640 26.13 -8.44 7.36
CA VAL A 640 24.85 -7.92 6.81
C VAL A 640 24.82 -6.38 6.88
N GLY A 641 25.86 -5.77 7.51
CA GLY A 641 25.99 -4.32 7.63
C GLY A 641 25.05 -3.69 8.67
N VAL A 642 24.61 -4.48 9.63
CA VAL A 642 23.74 -4.06 10.73
C VAL A 642 24.63 -3.64 11.91
N ARG A 643 25.26 -2.46 11.86
CA ARG A 643 25.94 -1.87 13.02
C ARG A 643 24.98 -0.91 13.71
N LEU A 644 24.62 -1.20 14.94
CA LEU A 644 24.17 -0.19 15.87
C LEU A 644 25.40 0.42 16.55
N PRO A 645 25.44 1.74 16.81
CA PRO A 645 26.58 2.37 17.44
C PRO A 645 26.85 1.75 18.83
N ASP A 646 28.10 1.78 19.26
CA ASP A 646 28.46 1.57 20.66
C ASP A 646 27.78 2.66 21.49
N VAL A 647 26.59 2.35 21.96
CA VAL A 647 25.83 3.26 22.81
C VAL A 647 26.37 3.06 24.24
N PRO A 648 27.03 4.04 24.85
CA PRO A 648 27.38 3.95 26.25
C PRO A 648 26.08 3.99 27.05
N LEU A 649 25.58 2.82 27.40
CA LEU A 649 24.53 2.65 28.40
C LEU A 649 25.17 2.93 29.76
N ALA A 650 25.57 4.18 30.02
CA ALA A 650 26.07 4.60 31.30
C ALA A 650 24.95 4.45 32.33
N GLY A 651 25.24 3.67 33.37
CA GLY A 651 24.38 3.38 34.49
C GLY A 651 23.93 4.60 35.32
#